data_da2473da5483842f96a2766b9f6920ce
#
_entry.id   da2473da5483842f96a2766b9f6920ce
#
_cell.length_a   1.000
_cell.length_b   1.000
_cell.length_c   1.000
_cell.angle_alpha   90.00
_cell.angle_beta   90.00
_cell.angle_gamma   90.00
#
_symmetry.space_group_name_H-M   'P 1'
#
loop_
_entity.id
_entity.type
_entity.pdbx_description
1 polymer ?
#
loop_
_entity_poly.entity_id
_entity_poly.type
_entity_poly.pdbx_seq_one_letter_code
_entity_poly.pdbx_strand_id
1 'polypeptide(L)'
;MGQVFKARDTRLDRIVALKISRAQFSDRFAHEARATAALNHPHIATLYDVGPDYLVMEFVEGETLRGPLPLARAMLYAEQILEALEAAHRKGIVHRDLKPANVMVSKSGVKLLDFGLAQVKAPATGDDQTATMTLSTEGAIAGTLQYMAPEQLQGKQADSRSDIFAFGLTFYEMLTGRRAFDGDNAASVISAIMTAEPPALPQQQLAAHPALDRVLRACIAKDPDERWQSASDVRRALELVDASPVSAEAAPHRKGFQWGWMAAAVVGVLIGGAAMLWRAAPKPPEPWTFRPLTYSGQAFAPSLSPDGKQVAFLWADGKGQGPDLHVQLVNGGNPLRLKDARAAGKPAWSPDGSRLAFIRRDGSIYVMPALGGTPQRVSISKAATSGNLAWSPGGAYFVFTGPAGALSVVSADGGEVHQLTKPAAGADISPALSPDGAMLAFVRRTSTFNSGVFVMPLNRDGTMAGAAKQITSGVWDISTLDWTADGREILFAGSAGSGNASIWRIARDGNKATRFPTPTMVSTEPTVARQSGRMIYASRHIETKIFKMPLGGRAGDASPLIESDGDQRDLGVAPNGERIVFVSNRTGSKEIWIANSDGSEQTQLTYFNGPSVGSPRFSPDGKEIAFDGYAGGSSDIYVMPAEGGKPSRVTSDAANEIRPGWSHDGQWIYFGWDKGDESQIWKIRRSGGEPVQVTRKGGYFAFETADGQWLYVVNGSTIFRMRPDGSDQTPIRDGIATDHWIIGGRHVFMLTPAGDLQRAAFGSAALETIHHFGSGADVPVGGGTAIGVSADERWMIYRAMTRVGEALVLIENFQ
;
A
#
# COMPACT_ATOMS: atom_id res chain seq x y z
N MET A 1 3.93 -19.55 37.87
CA MET A 1 3.06 -18.36 37.87
C MET A 1 3.30 -17.58 39.15
N GLY A 2 3.35 -16.28 39.11
CA GLY A 2 3.48 -15.41 40.27
C GLY A 2 2.17 -15.33 41.09
N GLN A 3 2.26 -14.92 42.33
CA GLN A 3 1.11 -14.63 43.17
C GLN A 3 0.67 -13.18 42.96
N VAL A 4 -0.65 -12.94 42.97
CA VAL A 4 -1.22 -11.59 42.81
C VAL A 4 -1.88 -11.21 44.14
N PHE A 5 -1.52 -10.05 44.65
CA PHE A 5 -2.01 -9.52 45.91
C PHE A 5 -2.76 -8.19 45.66
N LYS A 6 -3.85 -7.97 46.39
CA LYS A 6 -4.44 -6.64 46.53
C LYS A 6 -3.61 -5.86 47.55
N ALA A 7 -3.03 -4.75 47.15
CA ALA A 7 -2.14 -3.92 47.99
C ALA A 7 -2.58 -2.45 47.95
N ARG A 8 -2.10 -1.65 48.90
CA ARG A 8 -2.29 -0.19 48.89
C ARG A 8 -0.96 0.48 48.61
N ASP A 9 -0.91 1.26 47.54
CA ASP A 9 0.21 2.17 47.26
C ASP A 9 0.06 3.36 48.23
N THR A 10 0.90 3.37 49.26
CA THR A 10 0.84 4.38 50.32
C THR A 10 1.38 5.75 49.89
N ARG A 11 2.07 5.83 48.76
CA ARG A 11 2.61 7.09 48.19
C ARG A 11 1.54 7.88 47.43
N LEU A 12 0.69 7.16 46.68
CA LEU A 12 -0.36 7.75 45.86
C LEU A 12 -1.79 7.48 46.43
N ASP A 13 -1.85 6.82 47.59
CA ASP A 13 -3.09 6.48 48.31
C ASP A 13 -4.14 5.77 47.43
N ARG A 14 -3.72 4.75 46.71
CA ARG A 14 -4.59 3.97 45.81
C ARG A 14 -4.43 2.47 46.01
N ILE A 15 -5.51 1.74 45.68
CA ILE A 15 -5.45 0.26 45.66
C ILE A 15 -4.86 -0.19 44.35
N VAL A 16 -3.91 -1.14 44.40
CA VAL A 16 -3.18 -1.72 43.26
C VAL A 16 -3.20 -3.24 43.32
N ALA A 17 -2.98 -3.90 42.18
CA ALA A 17 -2.64 -5.30 42.10
C ALA A 17 -1.12 -5.46 42.04
N LEU A 18 -0.56 -6.19 43.00
CA LEU A 18 0.86 -6.49 43.06
C LEU A 18 1.08 -7.94 42.64
N LYS A 19 1.69 -8.15 41.47
CA LYS A 19 2.02 -9.47 40.96
C LYS A 19 3.51 -9.77 41.22
N ILE A 20 3.77 -10.77 42.07
CA ILE A 20 5.15 -11.14 42.48
C ILE A 20 5.57 -12.37 41.71
N SER A 21 6.75 -12.32 41.08
CA SER A 21 7.40 -13.45 40.40
C SER A 21 8.25 -14.22 41.37
N ARG A 22 8.43 -15.55 41.14
CA ARG A 22 9.38 -16.39 41.90
C ARG A 22 10.82 -16.23 41.42
N ALA A 23 11.07 -15.57 40.31
CA ALA A 23 12.38 -15.34 39.75
C ALA A 23 12.51 -13.87 39.32
N GLN A 24 13.73 -13.33 39.38
CA GLN A 24 14.00 -12.01 38.87
C GLN A 24 13.69 -11.92 37.37
N PHE A 25 13.19 -10.79 36.94
CA PHE A 25 12.89 -10.51 35.54
C PHE A 25 14.19 -10.27 34.76
N SER A 26 14.25 -10.76 33.51
CA SER A 26 15.34 -10.43 32.61
C SER A 26 15.25 -8.99 32.12
N ASP A 27 16.37 -8.42 31.66
CA ASP A 27 16.40 -7.07 31.06
C ASP A 27 15.42 -6.95 29.89
N ARG A 28 15.29 -8.01 29.10
CA ARG A 28 14.32 -8.09 28.00
C ARG A 28 12.87 -8.00 28.50
N PHE A 29 12.55 -8.72 29.60
CA PHE A 29 11.23 -8.63 30.23
C PHE A 29 10.95 -7.21 30.73
N ALA A 30 11.93 -6.55 31.37
CA ALA A 30 11.80 -5.19 31.86
C ALA A 30 11.56 -4.19 30.70
N HIS A 31 12.16 -4.45 29.55
CA HIS A 31 11.94 -3.65 28.34
C HIS A 31 10.52 -3.83 27.77
N GLU A 32 10.04 -5.07 27.63
CA GLU A 32 8.67 -5.38 27.18
C GLU A 32 7.61 -4.84 28.16
N ALA A 33 7.87 -4.93 29.47
CA ALA A 33 6.98 -4.37 30.49
C ALA A 33 6.90 -2.83 30.43
N ARG A 34 8.02 -2.14 30.17
CA ARG A 34 8.01 -0.67 29.96
C ARG A 34 7.22 -0.28 28.70
N ALA A 35 7.33 -1.05 27.62
CA ALA A 35 6.51 -0.83 26.43
C ALA A 35 5.02 -0.99 26.74
N THR A 36 4.65 -2.00 27.54
CA THR A 36 3.27 -2.22 27.98
C THR A 36 2.76 -1.11 28.90
N ALA A 37 3.64 -0.54 29.74
CA ALA A 37 3.28 0.58 30.61
C ALA A 37 2.89 1.87 29.85
N ALA A 38 3.32 1.97 28.58
CA ALA A 38 2.92 3.06 27.69
C ALA A 38 1.50 2.89 27.12
N LEU A 39 0.83 1.76 27.35
CA LEU A 39 -0.56 1.54 26.96
C LEU A 39 -1.51 2.25 27.93
N ASN A 40 -2.23 3.25 27.45
CA ASN A 40 -3.30 3.91 28.18
C ASN A 40 -4.61 3.74 27.39
N HIS A 41 -5.47 2.84 27.84
CA HIS A 41 -6.73 2.52 27.16
C HIS A 41 -7.80 2.09 28.19
N PRO A 42 -9.08 2.46 28.04
CA PRO A 42 -10.14 2.14 29.01
C PRO A 42 -10.29 0.63 29.23
N HIS A 43 -10.00 -0.20 28.20
CA HIS A 43 -10.14 -1.64 28.21
C HIS A 43 -8.79 -2.39 28.39
N ILE A 44 -7.74 -1.72 28.87
CA ILE A 44 -6.45 -2.32 29.24
C ILE A 44 -6.17 -1.94 30.70
N ALA A 45 -5.77 -2.92 31.52
CA ALA A 45 -5.31 -2.64 32.88
C ALA A 45 -3.97 -1.91 32.86
N THR A 46 -3.90 -0.74 33.49
CA THR A 46 -2.69 0.08 33.47
C THR A 46 -1.58 -0.55 34.30
N LEU A 47 -0.38 -0.68 33.73
CA LEU A 47 0.84 -1.05 34.44
C LEU A 47 1.47 0.21 35.02
N TYR A 48 1.56 0.27 36.35
CA TYR A 48 2.04 1.47 37.07
C TYR A 48 3.54 1.45 37.35
N ASP A 49 4.09 0.25 37.67
CA ASP A 49 5.51 0.12 38.02
C ASP A 49 6.01 -1.29 37.76
N VAL A 50 7.32 -1.44 37.54
CA VAL A 50 8.03 -2.67 37.26
C VAL A 50 9.27 -2.77 38.13
N GLY A 51 9.25 -3.67 39.11
CA GLY A 51 10.42 -3.99 39.92
C GLY A 51 11.20 -5.19 39.38
N PRO A 52 12.26 -5.59 40.08
CA PRO A 52 13.11 -6.69 39.64
C PRO A 52 12.41 -8.08 39.65
N ASP A 53 11.37 -8.23 40.46
CA ASP A 53 10.61 -9.46 40.67
C ASP A 53 9.11 -9.25 40.89
N TYR A 54 8.62 -8.00 40.66
CA TYR A 54 7.20 -7.65 40.82
C TYR A 54 6.70 -6.68 39.77
N LEU A 55 5.39 -6.70 39.55
CA LEU A 55 4.65 -5.72 38.72
C LEU A 55 3.58 -5.06 39.57
N VAL A 56 3.43 -3.75 39.48
CA VAL A 56 2.35 -2.98 40.10
C VAL A 56 1.39 -2.54 39.01
N MET A 57 0.16 -2.97 39.09
CA MET A 57 -0.84 -2.70 38.07
C MET A 57 -2.17 -2.24 38.68
N GLU A 58 -3.05 -1.75 37.83
CA GLU A 58 -4.41 -1.36 38.18
C GLU A 58 -5.14 -2.53 38.84
N PHE A 59 -5.72 -2.30 39.99
CA PHE A 59 -6.64 -3.25 40.64
C PHE A 59 -8.03 -3.12 40.04
N VAL A 60 -8.42 -4.07 39.18
CA VAL A 60 -9.75 -4.08 38.56
C VAL A 60 -10.75 -4.79 39.45
N GLU A 61 -11.75 -4.05 39.93
CA GLU A 61 -12.88 -4.62 40.69
C GLU A 61 -13.84 -5.31 39.71
N GLY A 62 -13.94 -6.61 39.76
CA GLY A 62 -14.76 -7.39 38.85
C GLY A 62 -14.48 -8.89 38.93
N GLU A 63 -15.05 -9.63 38.01
CA GLU A 63 -14.85 -11.08 37.87
C GLU A 63 -14.18 -11.41 36.55
N THR A 64 -13.50 -12.54 36.48
CA THR A 64 -12.96 -13.05 35.20
C THR A 64 -14.10 -13.39 34.25
N LEU A 65 -13.88 -13.15 32.98
CA LEU A 65 -14.84 -13.44 31.91
C LEU A 65 -15.26 -14.92 31.93
N ARG A 66 -16.57 -15.16 31.86
CA ARG A 66 -17.15 -16.51 31.79
C ARG A 66 -18.32 -16.53 30.81
N GLY A 67 -18.44 -17.59 30.02
CA GLY A 67 -19.59 -17.87 29.15
C GLY A 67 -20.50 -18.96 29.77
N PRO A 68 -21.69 -19.24 29.15
CA PRO A 68 -22.25 -18.51 28.02
C PRO A 68 -22.85 -17.15 28.41
N LEU A 69 -22.71 -16.18 27.52
CA LEU A 69 -23.28 -14.83 27.68
C LEU A 69 -24.45 -14.64 26.69
N PRO A 70 -25.45 -13.79 27.05
CA PRO A 70 -26.42 -13.29 26.07
C PRO A 70 -25.67 -12.61 24.90
N LEU A 71 -26.15 -12.83 23.67
CA LEU A 71 -25.45 -12.39 22.42
C LEU A 71 -25.09 -10.90 22.47
N ALA A 72 -26.03 -10.01 22.82
CA ALA A 72 -25.76 -8.57 22.89
C ALA A 72 -24.60 -8.23 23.87
N ARG A 73 -24.50 -8.95 24.98
CA ARG A 73 -23.41 -8.75 25.94
C ARG A 73 -22.09 -9.34 25.43
N ALA A 74 -22.14 -10.48 24.76
CA ALA A 74 -20.97 -11.08 24.13
C ALA A 74 -20.41 -10.18 23.01
N MET A 75 -21.28 -9.56 22.21
CA MET A 75 -20.92 -8.59 21.17
C MET A 75 -20.26 -7.34 21.77
N LEU A 76 -20.85 -6.76 22.79
CA LEU A 76 -20.30 -5.58 23.49
C LEU A 76 -18.89 -5.87 24.06
N TYR A 77 -18.72 -7.03 24.68
CA TYR A 77 -17.41 -7.40 25.25
C TYR A 77 -16.40 -7.73 24.15
N ALA A 78 -16.84 -8.35 23.04
CA ALA A 78 -16.00 -8.60 21.87
C ALA A 78 -15.48 -7.30 21.27
N GLU A 79 -16.34 -6.28 21.10
CA GLU A 79 -15.96 -4.96 20.64
C GLU A 79 -14.87 -4.33 21.52
N GLN A 80 -15.09 -4.31 22.84
CA GLN A 80 -14.15 -3.74 23.80
C GLN A 80 -12.80 -4.46 23.86
N ILE A 81 -12.80 -5.80 23.72
CA ILE A 81 -11.57 -6.59 23.62
C ILE A 81 -10.82 -6.23 22.33
N LEU A 82 -11.51 -6.12 21.19
CA LEU A 82 -10.93 -5.77 19.92
C LEU A 82 -10.36 -4.35 19.89
N GLU A 83 -11.03 -3.38 20.53
CA GLU A 83 -10.50 -2.02 20.71
C GLU A 83 -9.19 -2.01 21.51
N ALA A 84 -9.14 -2.80 22.59
CA ALA A 84 -7.94 -2.95 23.39
C ALA A 84 -6.77 -3.59 22.59
N LEU A 85 -7.06 -4.67 21.84
CA LEU A 85 -6.07 -5.30 20.97
C LEU A 85 -5.60 -4.35 19.86
N GLU A 86 -6.52 -3.63 19.22
CA GLU A 86 -6.18 -2.64 18.19
C GLU A 86 -5.25 -1.54 18.73
N ALA A 87 -5.51 -1.05 19.95
CA ALA A 87 -4.68 -0.04 20.59
C ALA A 87 -3.27 -0.55 20.90
N ALA A 88 -3.13 -1.83 21.30
CA ALA A 88 -1.85 -2.47 21.57
C ALA A 88 -1.08 -2.75 20.25
N HIS A 89 -1.76 -3.33 19.25
CA HIS A 89 -1.17 -3.68 17.96
C HIS A 89 -0.63 -2.45 17.21
N ARG A 90 -1.32 -1.30 17.28
CA ARG A 90 -0.83 -0.02 16.73
C ARG A 90 0.50 0.43 17.33
N LYS A 91 0.83 -0.01 18.56
CA LYS A 91 2.11 0.24 19.23
C LYS A 91 3.10 -0.92 19.07
N GLY A 92 2.81 -1.88 18.20
CA GLY A 92 3.66 -3.06 17.98
C GLY A 92 3.64 -4.06 19.15
N ILE A 93 2.67 -3.96 20.07
CA ILE A 93 2.56 -4.81 21.25
C ILE A 93 1.54 -5.91 20.96
N VAL A 94 1.96 -7.18 21.03
CA VAL A 94 1.13 -8.38 20.86
C VAL A 94 0.83 -8.97 22.23
N HIS A 95 -0.42 -9.35 22.49
CA HIS A 95 -0.85 -9.87 23.80
C HIS A 95 -0.29 -11.27 24.11
N ARG A 96 -0.27 -12.16 23.13
CA ARG A 96 0.32 -13.52 23.14
C ARG A 96 -0.30 -14.54 24.10
N ASP A 97 -1.11 -14.12 25.08
CA ASP A 97 -1.77 -14.99 26.09
C ASP A 97 -3.22 -14.54 26.35
N LEU A 98 -3.95 -14.17 25.29
CA LEU A 98 -5.37 -13.79 25.42
C LEU A 98 -6.21 -15.03 25.70
N LYS A 99 -6.98 -14.99 26.79
CA LYS A 99 -7.90 -16.03 27.24
C LYS A 99 -8.91 -15.44 28.23
N PRO A 100 -10.04 -16.09 28.51
CA PRO A 100 -11.03 -15.58 29.46
C PRO A 100 -10.46 -15.23 30.85
N ALA A 101 -9.48 -15.99 31.34
CA ALA A 101 -8.83 -15.72 32.63
C ALA A 101 -8.03 -14.40 32.67
N ASN A 102 -7.66 -13.86 31.51
CA ASN A 102 -6.94 -12.59 31.38
C ASN A 102 -7.87 -11.43 30.95
N VAL A 103 -9.20 -11.63 31.03
CA VAL A 103 -10.22 -10.62 30.78
C VAL A 103 -11.05 -10.42 32.05
N MET A 104 -10.97 -9.25 32.65
CA MET A 104 -11.80 -8.87 33.81
C MET A 104 -13.05 -8.14 33.35
N VAL A 105 -14.19 -8.55 33.85
CA VAL A 105 -15.49 -7.88 33.68
C VAL A 105 -15.79 -7.00 34.86
N SER A 106 -15.84 -5.70 34.65
CA SER A 106 -16.14 -4.69 35.68
C SER A 106 -17.48 -3.98 35.41
N LYS A 107 -17.87 -3.06 36.26
CA LYS A 107 -19.06 -2.21 36.02
C LYS A 107 -18.94 -1.29 34.80
N SER A 108 -17.71 -0.95 34.39
CA SER A 108 -17.41 -0.07 33.26
C SER A 108 -17.14 -0.84 31.96
N GLY A 109 -17.27 -2.17 31.95
CA GLY A 109 -16.94 -3.02 30.80
C GLY A 109 -15.79 -3.96 31.08
N VAL A 110 -15.14 -4.44 30.02
CA VAL A 110 -14.01 -5.38 30.15
C VAL A 110 -12.68 -4.65 30.22
N LYS A 111 -11.69 -5.29 30.89
CA LYS A 111 -10.29 -4.88 30.90
C LYS A 111 -9.38 -6.10 30.65
N LEU A 112 -8.47 -5.97 29.68
CA LEU A 112 -7.43 -6.95 29.40
C LEU A 112 -6.30 -6.84 30.43
N LEU A 113 -5.85 -7.98 30.92
CA LEU A 113 -4.74 -8.13 31.85
C LEU A 113 -3.55 -8.79 31.15
N ASP A 114 -2.36 -8.66 31.73
CA ASP A 114 -1.17 -9.50 31.44
C ASP A 114 -0.73 -9.57 29.96
N PHE A 115 -0.52 -8.44 29.31
CA PHE A 115 0.09 -8.40 27.98
C PHE A 115 1.47 -9.05 27.98
N GLY A 116 1.63 -10.16 27.24
CA GLY A 116 2.90 -10.74 26.75
C GLY A 116 4.02 -11.06 27.73
N LEU A 117 3.85 -10.76 29.01
CA LEU A 117 4.90 -10.82 30.03
C LEU A 117 5.29 -12.27 30.46
N ALA A 118 4.68 -13.31 29.89
CA ALA A 118 4.82 -14.68 30.39
C ALA A 118 5.66 -15.65 29.56
N GLN A 119 6.13 -15.29 28.37
CA GLN A 119 6.86 -16.21 27.48
C GLN A 119 8.25 -15.71 27.06
N VAL A 120 9.16 -15.59 28.02
CA VAL A 120 10.59 -15.53 27.71
C VAL A 120 11.26 -16.79 28.22
N LYS A 121 11.27 -17.86 27.41
CA LYS A 121 12.24 -18.96 27.58
C LYS A 121 13.50 -18.57 26.80
N ALA A 122 14.66 -18.70 27.51
CA ALA A 122 15.99 -18.42 27.00
C ALA A 122 16.31 -19.22 25.71
N PRO A 123 17.10 -18.67 24.76
CA PRO A 123 17.66 -19.46 23.69
C PRO A 123 18.69 -20.49 24.28
N ALA A 124 18.50 -21.73 23.96
CA ALA A 124 19.54 -22.76 24.17
C ALA A 124 20.71 -22.46 23.24
N THR A 125 21.85 -22.09 23.80
CA THR A 125 23.14 -22.10 23.10
C THR A 125 23.61 -23.54 23.01
N GLY A 126 23.69 -24.11 21.81
CA GLY A 126 24.28 -25.42 21.56
C GLY A 126 23.58 -26.18 20.44
N ASP A 127 24.36 -26.59 19.45
CA ASP A 127 24.01 -27.51 18.38
C ASP A 127 23.27 -28.75 18.93
N ASP A 128 21.97 -28.84 18.63
CA ASP A 128 21.30 -30.15 18.45
C ASP A 128 19.94 -29.95 17.79
N GLN A 129 19.79 -30.49 16.59
CA GLN A 129 18.54 -30.62 15.87
C GLN A 129 17.70 -31.70 16.51
N THR A 130 16.91 -31.35 17.52
CA THR A 130 15.69 -32.04 17.99
C THR A 130 15.28 -31.48 19.35
N ALA A 131 14.79 -30.26 19.41
CA ALA A 131 14.16 -29.71 20.61
C ALA A 131 12.69 -30.15 20.67
N THR A 132 12.44 -31.38 21.06
CA THR A 132 11.16 -31.84 21.58
C THR A 132 10.88 -31.06 22.87
N MET A 133 9.78 -30.30 22.89
CA MET A 133 9.29 -29.56 24.08
C MET A 133 9.23 -30.54 25.27
N THR A 134 10.13 -30.38 26.23
CA THR A 134 10.07 -31.13 27.48
C THR A 134 8.86 -30.64 28.28
N LEU A 135 7.76 -31.40 28.20
CA LEU A 135 6.57 -31.28 29.02
C LEU A 135 6.89 -31.78 30.42
N SER A 136 7.33 -30.92 31.31
CA SER A 136 7.43 -31.21 32.72
C SER A 136 6.69 -30.20 33.56
N THR A 137 5.51 -30.52 33.95
CA THR A 137 4.84 -30.37 35.27
C THR A 137 3.32 -30.49 35.07
N GLU A 138 2.75 -31.52 35.58
CA GLU A 138 1.31 -31.81 35.59
C GLU A 138 0.52 -30.70 36.29
N GLY A 139 -0.58 -30.27 35.68
CA GLY A 139 -1.65 -29.48 36.29
C GLY A 139 -1.75 -27.99 35.97
N ALA A 140 -0.65 -27.26 35.68
CA ALA A 140 -0.69 -25.81 35.51
C ALA A 140 -0.60 -25.34 34.01
N ILE A 141 -0.20 -26.23 33.11
CA ILE A 141 0.06 -25.93 31.69
C ILE A 141 -1.19 -26.18 30.82
N ALA A 142 -2.10 -27.06 31.25
CA ALA A 142 -3.26 -27.47 30.46
C ALA A 142 -4.23 -26.30 30.13
N GLY A 143 -4.39 -25.32 31.01
CA GLY A 143 -5.34 -24.20 30.78
C GLY A 143 -4.93 -23.13 29.78
N THR A 144 -3.63 -23.00 29.49
CA THR A 144 -3.12 -21.97 28.55
C THR A 144 -3.01 -22.47 27.11
N LEU A 145 -2.75 -23.77 26.92
CA LEU A 145 -2.59 -24.36 25.59
C LEU A 145 -3.82 -24.22 24.71
N GLN A 146 -5.01 -24.20 25.29
CA GLN A 146 -6.30 -24.23 24.60
C GLN A 146 -6.63 -22.95 23.82
N TYR A 147 -5.88 -21.85 24.03
CA TYR A 147 -6.06 -20.54 23.35
C TYR A 147 -4.84 -20.17 22.50
N MET A 148 -3.79 -21.01 22.48
CA MET A 148 -2.61 -20.73 21.68
C MET A 148 -2.89 -20.92 20.18
N ALA A 149 -2.37 -20.01 19.37
CA ALA A 149 -2.45 -20.13 17.94
C ALA A 149 -1.52 -21.24 17.40
N PRO A 150 -1.84 -21.88 16.24
CA PRO A 150 -1.03 -22.94 15.64
C PRO A 150 0.44 -22.58 15.49
N GLU A 151 0.76 -21.35 15.06
CA GLU A 151 2.13 -20.86 14.91
C GLU A 151 2.88 -20.77 16.25
N GLN A 152 2.20 -20.44 17.35
CA GLN A 152 2.79 -20.42 18.69
C GLN A 152 3.13 -21.84 19.16
N LEU A 153 2.27 -22.82 18.87
CA LEU A 153 2.51 -24.23 19.17
C LEU A 153 3.66 -24.81 18.34
N GLN A 154 3.89 -24.26 17.15
CA GLN A 154 5.03 -24.60 16.28
C GLN A 154 6.34 -23.89 16.68
N GLY A 155 6.33 -23.04 17.71
CA GLY A 155 7.50 -22.27 18.13
C GLY A 155 7.84 -21.09 17.20
N LYS A 156 6.97 -20.72 16.27
CA LYS A 156 7.12 -19.55 15.41
C LYS A 156 6.82 -18.26 16.19
N GLN A 157 7.26 -17.14 15.66
CA GLN A 157 7.01 -15.83 16.27
C GLN A 157 5.51 -15.49 16.19
N ALA A 158 4.90 -15.16 17.33
CA ALA A 158 3.52 -14.66 17.41
C ALA A 158 3.44 -13.21 16.95
N ASP A 159 2.44 -12.90 16.13
CA ASP A 159 2.10 -11.54 15.70
C ASP A 159 0.64 -11.18 16.07
N SER A 160 0.12 -10.05 15.58
CA SER A 160 -1.26 -9.60 15.82
C SER A 160 -2.32 -10.63 15.44
N ARG A 161 -2.05 -11.50 14.46
CA ARG A 161 -2.96 -12.54 13.98
C ARG A 161 -3.06 -13.73 14.96
N SER A 162 -2.03 -13.92 15.78
CA SER A 162 -2.08 -14.89 16.89
C SER A 162 -3.07 -14.42 17.97
N ASP A 163 -3.12 -13.13 18.27
CA ASP A 163 -4.12 -12.57 19.19
C ASP A 163 -5.54 -12.64 18.62
N ILE A 164 -5.70 -12.49 17.29
CA ILE A 164 -6.99 -12.66 16.61
C ILE A 164 -7.49 -14.11 16.73
N PHE A 165 -6.60 -15.09 16.60
CA PHE A 165 -6.94 -16.50 16.83
C PHE A 165 -7.41 -16.74 18.27
N ALA A 166 -6.65 -16.26 19.24
CA ALA A 166 -6.98 -16.35 20.67
C ALA A 166 -8.27 -15.61 21.02
N PHE A 167 -8.53 -14.44 20.38
CA PHE A 167 -9.79 -13.73 20.47
C PHE A 167 -10.95 -14.60 19.93
N GLY A 168 -10.81 -15.21 18.77
CA GLY A 168 -11.81 -16.10 18.20
C GLY A 168 -12.21 -17.23 19.14
N LEU A 169 -11.24 -17.87 19.78
CA LEU A 169 -11.48 -18.94 20.78
C LEU A 169 -12.17 -18.39 22.04
N THR A 170 -11.75 -17.22 22.53
CA THR A 170 -12.36 -16.56 23.67
C THR A 170 -13.81 -16.16 23.34
N PHE A 171 -14.06 -15.63 22.17
CA PHE A 171 -15.39 -15.23 21.72
C PHE A 171 -16.33 -16.45 21.53
N TYR A 172 -15.81 -17.55 20.97
CA TYR A 172 -16.54 -18.82 20.90
C TYR A 172 -17.01 -19.29 22.30
N GLU A 173 -16.12 -19.24 23.30
CA GLU A 173 -16.46 -19.61 24.67
C GLU A 173 -17.44 -18.62 25.30
N MET A 174 -17.35 -17.33 25.04
CA MET A 174 -18.35 -16.32 25.44
C MET A 174 -19.75 -16.66 24.93
N LEU A 175 -19.86 -17.15 23.70
CA LEU A 175 -21.14 -17.47 23.07
C LEU A 175 -21.70 -18.82 23.51
N THR A 176 -20.84 -19.84 23.69
CA THR A 176 -21.27 -21.21 23.85
C THR A 176 -21.13 -21.76 25.29
N GLY A 177 -20.30 -21.09 26.11
CA GLY A 177 -19.87 -21.60 27.42
C GLY A 177 -18.96 -22.83 27.34
N ARG A 178 -18.49 -23.18 26.14
CA ARG A 178 -17.60 -24.33 25.88
C ARG A 178 -16.35 -23.89 25.13
N ARG A 179 -15.27 -24.60 25.34
CA ARG A 179 -14.04 -24.39 24.57
C ARG A 179 -14.20 -24.91 23.15
N ALA A 180 -13.61 -24.23 22.17
CA ALA A 180 -13.67 -24.64 20.77
C ALA A 180 -12.83 -25.90 20.51
N PHE A 181 -11.70 -26.05 21.22
CA PHE A 181 -10.83 -27.21 21.15
C PHE A 181 -10.57 -27.73 22.57
N ASP A 182 -10.90 -28.99 22.81
CA ASP A 182 -10.72 -29.68 24.10
C ASP A 182 -10.14 -31.07 23.86
N GLY A 183 -9.60 -31.68 24.91
CA GLY A 183 -9.04 -33.03 24.87
C GLY A 183 -8.53 -33.51 26.21
N ASP A 184 -8.41 -34.83 26.37
CA ASP A 184 -8.06 -35.49 27.63
C ASP A 184 -6.60 -35.24 28.08
N ASN A 185 -5.74 -34.76 27.17
CA ASN A 185 -4.35 -34.43 27.47
C ASN A 185 -3.81 -33.31 26.54
N ALA A 186 -2.64 -32.80 26.88
CA ALA A 186 -2.01 -31.71 26.12
C ALA A 186 -1.79 -32.06 24.63
N ALA A 187 -1.44 -33.29 24.32
CA ALA A 187 -1.19 -33.72 22.95
C ALA A 187 -2.48 -33.74 22.10
N SER A 188 -3.60 -34.19 22.69
CA SER A 188 -4.91 -34.19 22.02
C SER A 188 -5.43 -32.77 21.76
N VAL A 189 -5.21 -31.85 22.72
CA VAL A 189 -5.55 -30.42 22.54
C VAL A 189 -4.70 -29.80 21.44
N ILE A 190 -3.39 -30.00 21.43
CA ILE A 190 -2.48 -29.52 20.38
C ILE A 190 -2.91 -30.07 19.02
N SER A 191 -3.18 -31.36 18.92
CA SER A 191 -3.66 -31.96 17.67
C SER A 191 -4.97 -31.34 17.19
N ALA A 192 -5.92 -31.12 18.11
CA ALA A 192 -7.20 -30.48 17.76
C ALA A 192 -7.00 -29.03 17.26
N ILE A 193 -6.15 -28.25 17.91
CA ILE A 193 -5.83 -26.89 17.47
C ILE A 193 -5.16 -26.89 16.09
N MET A 194 -4.30 -27.86 15.81
CA MET A 194 -3.57 -27.96 14.55
C MET A 194 -4.42 -28.43 13.37
N THR A 195 -5.37 -29.35 13.62
CA THR A 195 -6.01 -30.10 12.51
C THR A 195 -7.53 -30.08 12.52
N ALA A 196 -8.18 -29.94 13.69
CA ALA A 196 -9.64 -30.05 13.77
C ALA A 196 -10.33 -28.75 13.35
N GLU A 197 -11.45 -28.88 12.63
CA GLU A 197 -12.37 -27.76 12.39
C GLU A 197 -13.05 -27.33 13.69
N PRO A 198 -13.26 -26.02 13.90
CA PRO A 198 -13.98 -25.55 15.07
C PRO A 198 -15.44 -26.01 15.03
N PRO A 199 -16.04 -26.40 16.16
CA PRO A 199 -17.44 -26.77 16.20
C PRO A 199 -18.34 -25.61 15.76
N ALA A 200 -19.40 -25.91 15.03
CA ALA A 200 -20.37 -24.90 14.64
C ALA A 200 -21.07 -24.27 15.86
N LEU A 201 -21.47 -23.01 15.73
CA LEU A 201 -22.29 -22.34 16.74
C LEU A 201 -23.67 -23.04 16.87
N PRO A 202 -24.34 -22.98 18.02
CA PRO A 202 -25.67 -23.55 18.22
C PRO A 202 -26.66 -23.01 17.18
N GLN A 203 -27.54 -23.87 16.67
CA GLN A 203 -28.49 -23.55 15.59
C GLN A 203 -29.35 -22.29 15.86
N GLN A 204 -29.71 -22.04 17.10
CA GLN A 204 -30.48 -20.85 17.49
C GLN A 204 -29.71 -19.56 17.25
N GLN A 205 -28.39 -19.55 17.49
CA GLN A 205 -27.52 -18.38 17.23
C GLN A 205 -27.21 -18.24 15.74
N LEU A 206 -27.00 -19.33 15.04
CA LEU A 206 -26.80 -19.38 13.58
C LEU A 206 -28.02 -18.88 12.80
N ALA A 207 -29.22 -19.26 13.22
CA ALA A 207 -30.47 -18.86 12.56
C ALA A 207 -30.73 -17.34 12.72
N ALA A 208 -30.34 -16.76 13.84
CA ALA A 208 -30.50 -15.33 14.10
C ALA A 208 -29.41 -14.49 13.41
N HIS A 209 -28.17 -14.97 13.34
CA HIS A 209 -27.02 -14.23 12.83
C HIS A 209 -26.07 -15.12 12.00
N PRO A 210 -26.43 -15.49 10.75
CA PRO A 210 -25.61 -16.41 9.93
C PRO A 210 -24.21 -15.87 9.61
N ALA A 211 -24.04 -14.55 9.63
CA ALA A 211 -22.74 -13.90 9.39
C ALA A 211 -21.77 -14.08 10.55
N LEU A 212 -22.27 -14.30 11.77
CA LEU A 212 -21.43 -14.42 12.98
C LEU A 212 -20.49 -15.64 12.92
N ASP A 213 -20.99 -16.79 12.44
CA ASP A 213 -20.17 -18.00 12.29
C ASP A 213 -19.02 -17.79 11.29
N ARG A 214 -19.27 -17.04 10.21
CA ARG A 214 -18.21 -16.69 9.23
C ARG A 214 -17.12 -15.81 9.84
N VAL A 215 -17.52 -14.81 10.60
CA VAL A 215 -16.55 -13.91 11.28
C VAL A 215 -15.71 -14.72 12.25
N LEU A 216 -16.34 -15.58 13.05
CA LEU A 216 -15.67 -16.42 14.02
C LEU A 216 -14.71 -17.43 13.36
N ARG A 217 -15.14 -18.15 12.31
CA ARG A 217 -14.28 -19.09 11.56
C ARG A 217 -13.08 -18.44 10.95
N ALA A 218 -13.23 -17.23 10.41
CA ALA A 218 -12.12 -16.46 9.90
C ALA A 218 -11.14 -15.97 10.99
N CYS A 219 -11.59 -15.81 12.25
CA CYS A 219 -10.65 -15.55 13.35
C CYS A 219 -9.80 -16.79 13.68
N ILE A 220 -10.40 -18.00 13.68
CA ILE A 220 -9.77 -19.25 14.12
C ILE A 220 -9.30 -20.15 12.98
N ALA A 221 -9.11 -19.59 11.78
CA ALA A 221 -8.44 -20.28 10.66
C ALA A 221 -7.03 -20.73 11.07
N LYS A 222 -6.60 -21.90 10.56
CA LYS A 222 -5.31 -22.49 10.97
C LYS A 222 -4.13 -21.71 10.41
N ASP A 223 -4.22 -21.30 9.14
CA ASP A 223 -3.24 -20.46 8.50
C ASP A 223 -3.45 -18.99 8.92
N PRO A 224 -2.42 -18.31 9.49
CA PRO A 224 -2.50 -16.89 9.82
C PRO A 224 -2.90 -16.00 8.64
N ASP A 225 -2.56 -16.37 7.42
CA ASP A 225 -2.89 -15.59 6.22
C ASP A 225 -4.38 -15.71 5.82
N GLU A 226 -5.07 -16.75 6.26
CA GLU A 226 -6.52 -16.92 6.09
C GLU A 226 -7.35 -16.23 7.17
N ARG A 227 -6.72 -15.71 8.22
CA ARG A 227 -7.39 -14.99 9.31
C ARG A 227 -7.65 -13.53 8.93
N TRP A 228 -8.50 -12.88 9.73
CA TRP A 228 -8.53 -11.41 9.77
C TRP A 228 -7.13 -10.86 10.06
N GLN A 229 -6.73 -9.81 9.34
CA GLN A 229 -5.37 -9.28 9.45
C GLN A 229 -5.20 -8.21 10.53
N SER A 230 -6.31 -7.64 11.02
CA SER A 230 -6.30 -6.67 12.11
C SER A 230 -7.51 -6.83 13.04
N ALA A 231 -7.36 -6.44 14.30
CA ALA A 231 -8.47 -6.39 15.27
C ALA A 231 -9.57 -5.41 14.84
N SER A 232 -9.22 -4.32 14.15
CA SER A 232 -10.20 -3.37 13.59
C SER A 232 -11.05 -3.97 12.48
N ASP A 233 -10.53 -4.90 11.68
CA ASP A 233 -11.31 -5.57 10.63
C ASP A 233 -12.34 -6.52 11.25
N VAL A 234 -11.94 -7.26 12.30
CA VAL A 234 -12.87 -8.11 13.05
C VAL A 234 -13.99 -7.27 13.67
N ARG A 235 -13.64 -6.15 14.31
CA ARG A 235 -14.61 -5.25 14.92
C ARG A 235 -15.64 -4.74 13.93
N ARG A 236 -15.20 -4.21 12.78
CA ARG A 236 -16.09 -3.77 11.69
C ARG A 236 -16.97 -4.88 11.17
N ALA A 237 -16.45 -6.10 11.06
CA ALA A 237 -17.23 -7.25 10.61
C ALA A 237 -18.33 -7.61 11.64
N LEU A 238 -18.07 -7.50 12.94
CA LEU A 238 -19.06 -7.72 13.99
C LEU A 238 -20.12 -6.61 14.04
N GLU A 239 -19.77 -5.35 13.83
CA GLU A 239 -20.72 -4.21 13.70
C GLU A 239 -21.74 -4.47 12.58
N LEU A 240 -21.31 -5.05 11.45
CA LEU A 240 -22.19 -5.39 10.33
C LEU A 240 -23.15 -6.57 10.65
N VAL A 241 -22.75 -7.45 11.57
CA VAL A 241 -23.64 -8.54 12.05
C VAL A 241 -24.77 -7.99 12.92
N ASP A 242 -24.50 -6.99 13.75
CA ASP A 242 -25.48 -6.38 14.68
C ASP A 242 -26.48 -5.46 13.95
N ALA A 243 -26.11 -4.91 12.79
CA ALA A 243 -26.93 -4.00 11.99
C ALA A 243 -28.05 -4.68 11.17
N SER A 244 -28.21 -6.00 11.26
CA SER A 244 -29.22 -6.75 10.49
C SER A 244 -30.38 -7.23 11.40
N PRO A 245 -31.50 -6.47 11.52
CA PRO A 245 -32.62 -6.93 12.29
C PRO A 245 -33.45 -7.95 11.51
N VAL A 246 -33.46 -9.20 11.92
CA VAL A 246 -34.48 -10.17 11.50
C VAL A 246 -35.65 -10.05 12.46
N SER A 247 -36.65 -9.25 12.09
CA SER A 247 -37.94 -9.22 12.76
C SER A 247 -38.70 -10.48 12.45
N ALA A 248 -38.76 -11.40 13.39
CA ALA A 248 -39.76 -12.48 13.41
C ALA A 248 -40.84 -12.10 14.43
N GLU A 249 -41.85 -11.39 13.98
CA GLU A 249 -43.07 -11.19 14.76
C GLU A 249 -44.00 -12.38 14.53
N ALA A 250 -44.28 -13.11 15.58
CA ALA A 250 -45.31 -14.15 15.62
C ALA A 250 -46.68 -13.50 15.78
N ALA A 251 -47.53 -13.65 14.80
CA ALA A 251 -48.94 -13.21 14.87
C ALA A 251 -49.86 -14.31 15.45
N PRO A 252 -50.91 -13.99 16.21
CA PRO A 252 -51.73 -14.93 16.93
C PRO A 252 -52.83 -15.55 16.07
N HIS A 253 -53.16 -16.80 16.32
CA HIS A 253 -54.27 -17.54 15.73
C HIS A 253 -55.60 -16.86 15.96
N ARG A 254 -56.33 -16.65 14.87
CA ARG A 254 -57.81 -16.52 14.86
C ARG A 254 -58.46 -17.53 13.93
N LYS A 255 -59.50 -18.21 14.48
CA LYS A 255 -60.26 -19.26 13.83
C LYS A 255 -61.25 -18.68 12.78
N GLY A 256 -61.37 -19.36 11.68
CA GLY A 256 -62.59 -19.69 10.93
C GLY A 256 -63.13 -18.67 9.95
N PHE A 257 -63.05 -19.01 8.66
CA PHE A 257 -64.24 -18.95 7.79
C PHE A 257 -63.96 -19.66 6.45
N GLN A 258 -64.94 -20.45 6.01
CA GLN A 258 -64.83 -21.32 4.85
C GLN A 258 -64.99 -20.55 3.52
N TRP A 259 -63.92 -20.13 2.90
CA TRP A 259 -63.78 -19.78 1.47
C TRP A 259 -62.42 -20.22 0.93
N GLY A 260 -62.02 -21.42 1.33
CA GLY A 260 -60.63 -21.86 1.23
C GLY A 260 -60.17 -22.38 -0.15
N TRP A 261 -61.06 -22.73 -1.06
CA TRP A 261 -60.61 -23.40 -2.29
C TRP A 261 -60.25 -22.46 -3.46
N MET A 262 -60.89 -21.31 -3.55
CA MET A 262 -60.52 -20.34 -4.60
C MET A 262 -59.30 -19.49 -4.17
N ALA A 263 -59.13 -19.19 -2.89
CA ALA A 263 -57.96 -18.52 -2.37
C ALA A 263 -56.72 -19.43 -2.46
N ALA A 264 -56.81 -20.74 -2.24
CA ALA A 264 -55.68 -21.67 -2.36
C ALA A 264 -55.15 -21.79 -3.81
N ALA A 265 -56.02 -21.71 -4.84
CA ALA A 265 -55.60 -21.72 -6.25
C ALA A 265 -54.86 -20.42 -6.64
N VAL A 266 -55.31 -19.27 -6.17
CA VAL A 266 -54.64 -17.96 -6.41
C VAL A 266 -53.30 -17.86 -5.64
N VAL A 267 -53.27 -18.33 -4.39
CA VAL A 267 -52.05 -18.42 -3.60
C VAL A 267 -51.07 -19.42 -4.20
N GLY A 268 -51.54 -20.55 -4.72
CA GLY A 268 -50.69 -21.53 -5.42
C GLY A 268 -50.05 -20.96 -6.72
N VAL A 269 -50.80 -20.16 -7.48
CA VAL A 269 -50.27 -19.47 -8.68
C VAL A 269 -49.29 -18.34 -8.29
N LEU A 270 -49.59 -17.62 -7.21
CA LEU A 270 -48.69 -16.58 -6.71
C LEU A 270 -47.41 -17.15 -6.08
N ILE A 271 -47.52 -18.26 -5.34
CA ILE A 271 -46.35 -18.97 -4.80
C ILE A 271 -45.54 -19.63 -5.93
N GLY A 272 -46.21 -20.24 -6.94
CA GLY A 272 -45.55 -20.78 -8.13
C GLY A 272 -44.87 -19.69 -8.96
N GLY A 273 -45.54 -18.56 -9.16
CA GLY A 273 -44.98 -17.38 -9.81
C GLY A 273 -43.82 -16.75 -9.03
N ALA A 274 -43.98 -16.62 -7.70
CA ALA A 274 -42.90 -16.13 -6.82
C ALA A 274 -41.71 -17.10 -6.74
N ALA A 275 -41.97 -18.42 -6.71
CA ALA A 275 -40.93 -19.44 -6.77
C ALA A 275 -40.18 -19.46 -8.11
N MET A 276 -40.91 -19.19 -9.21
CA MET A 276 -40.32 -19.07 -10.55
C MET A 276 -39.51 -17.78 -10.70
N LEU A 277 -40.01 -16.67 -10.15
CA LEU A 277 -39.26 -15.40 -10.06
C LEU A 277 -38.07 -15.51 -9.12
N TRP A 278 -38.18 -16.25 -8.02
CA TRP A 278 -37.07 -16.48 -7.09
C TRP A 278 -35.98 -17.42 -7.68
N ARG A 279 -36.38 -18.38 -8.52
CA ARG A 279 -35.46 -19.19 -9.33
C ARG A 279 -34.83 -18.42 -10.49
N ALA A 280 -35.50 -17.37 -10.98
CA ALA A 280 -34.99 -16.47 -12.00
C ALA A 280 -34.23 -15.27 -11.42
N ALA A 281 -34.25 -15.07 -10.09
CA ALA A 281 -33.43 -14.04 -9.45
C ALA A 281 -31.94 -14.40 -9.67
N PRO A 282 -31.13 -13.47 -10.22
CA PRO A 282 -29.70 -13.69 -10.35
C PRO A 282 -29.12 -14.01 -8.98
N LYS A 283 -28.34 -15.09 -8.88
CA LYS A 283 -27.58 -15.41 -7.67
C LYS A 283 -26.78 -14.19 -7.29
N PRO A 284 -26.73 -13.80 -6.00
CA PRO A 284 -25.85 -12.75 -5.59
C PRO A 284 -24.42 -13.07 -6.08
N PRO A 285 -23.70 -12.08 -6.62
CA PRO A 285 -22.35 -12.31 -7.12
C PRO A 285 -21.48 -12.91 -6.00
N GLU A 286 -20.74 -13.95 -6.35
CA GLU A 286 -19.79 -14.53 -5.42
C GLU A 286 -18.74 -13.46 -5.02
N PRO A 287 -18.32 -13.41 -3.76
CA PRO A 287 -17.34 -12.43 -3.33
C PRO A 287 -16.01 -12.61 -4.09
N TRP A 288 -15.35 -11.50 -4.38
CA TRP A 288 -14.03 -11.51 -4.98
C TRP A 288 -13.04 -12.22 -4.07
N THR A 289 -12.23 -13.11 -4.64
CA THR A 289 -11.10 -13.71 -3.93
C THR A 289 -9.79 -13.22 -4.54
N PHE A 290 -8.84 -12.86 -3.68
CA PHE A 290 -7.53 -12.35 -4.08
C PHE A 290 -6.48 -13.43 -3.80
N ARG A 291 -5.74 -13.83 -4.82
CA ARG A 291 -4.70 -14.86 -4.71
C ARG A 291 -3.41 -14.41 -5.38
N PRO A 292 -2.26 -14.39 -4.67
CA PRO A 292 -0.97 -14.17 -5.30
C PRO A 292 -0.67 -15.27 -6.31
N LEU A 293 -0.20 -14.88 -7.50
CA LEU A 293 0.25 -15.82 -8.53
C LEU A 293 1.76 -15.98 -8.55
N THR A 294 2.50 -14.92 -8.20
CA THR A 294 3.96 -14.94 -8.15
C THR A 294 4.44 -14.47 -6.78
N TYR A 295 5.49 -15.09 -6.26
CA TYR A 295 6.01 -14.83 -4.91
C TYR A 295 7.42 -14.22 -4.90
N SER A 296 8.11 -14.21 -6.02
CA SER A 296 9.52 -13.79 -6.14
C SER A 296 9.66 -12.50 -6.96
N GLY A 297 9.08 -11.49 -6.49
CA GLY A 297 9.40 -10.06 -6.51
C GLY A 297 9.76 -9.32 -7.80
N GLN A 298 9.59 -9.82 -9.05
CA GLN A 298 9.94 -9.07 -10.27
C GLN A 298 9.04 -9.36 -11.47
N ALA A 299 7.79 -9.72 -11.24
CA ALA A 299 6.80 -10.00 -12.28
C ALA A 299 5.88 -8.79 -12.52
N PHE A 300 5.87 -8.25 -13.73
CA PHE A 300 5.10 -7.05 -14.13
C PHE A 300 4.58 -7.19 -15.57
N ALA A 301 3.82 -6.19 -16.03
CA ALA A 301 3.18 -6.16 -17.34
C ALA A 301 2.32 -7.41 -17.65
N PRO A 302 1.41 -7.82 -16.75
CA PRO A 302 0.60 -9.01 -16.98
C PRO A 302 -0.38 -8.82 -18.12
N SER A 303 -0.62 -9.91 -18.84
CA SER A 303 -1.69 -10.03 -19.85
C SER A 303 -2.36 -11.39 -19.69
N LEU A 304 -3.65 -11.38 -19.36
CA LEU A 304 -4.43 -12.59 -19.15
C LEU A 304 -4.95 -13.14 -20.48
N SER A 305 -4.87 -14.47 -20.67
CA SER A 305 -5.41 -15.11 -21.87
C SER A 305 -6.93 -14.89 -21.96
N PRO A 306 -7.52 -14.87 -23.17
CA PRO A 306 -8.96 -14.64 -23.33
C PRO A 306 -9.85 -15.57 -22.49
N ASP A 307 -9.46 -16.83 -22.33
CA ASP A 307 -10.15 -17.84 -21.52
C ASP A 307 -9.83 -17.76 -20.02
N GLY A 308 -8.86 -16.90 -19.63
CA GLY A 308 -8.46 -16.69 -18.25
C GLY A 308 -7.65 -17.83 -17.62
N LYS A 309 -7.12 -18.78 -18.41
CA LYS A 309 -6.38 -19.93 -17.89
C LYS A 309 -4.89 -19.71 -17.81
N GLN A 310 -4.35 -18.75 -18.58
CA GLN A 310 -2.92 -18.45 -18.67
C GLN A 310 -2.68 -16.95 -18.48
N VAL A 311 -1.53 -16.61 -17.94
CA VAL A 311 -1.04 -15.24 -17.86
C VAL A 311 0.34 -15.14 -18.52
N ALA A 312 0.51 -14.21 -19.44
CA ALA A 312 1.80 -13.79 -19.95
C ALA A 312 2.28 -12.56 -19.17
N PHE A 313 3.54 -12.49 -18.82
CA PHE A 313 4.10 -11.37 -18.04
C PHE A 313 5.61 -11.24 -18.27
N LEU A 314 6.14 -10.09 -17.93
CA LEU A 314 7.57 -9.82 -17.96
C LEU A 314 8.19 -10.16 -16.61
N TRP A 315 9.36 -10.78 -16.66
CA TRP A 315 10.16 -11.12 -15.47
C TRP A 315 11.56 -10.54 -15.59
N ALA A 316 11.95 -9.72 -14.63
CA ALA A 316 13.31 -9.19 -14.53
C ALA A 316 14.14 -10.08 -13.58
N ASP A 317 15.24 -10.67 -14.08
CA ASP A 317 16.11 -11.57 -13.30
C ASP A 317 17.15 -10.82 -12.42
N GLY A 318 17.14 -9.50 -12.43
CA GLY A 318 18.11 -8.66 -11.72
C GLY A 318 19.53 -8.66 -12.29
N LYS A 319 19.81 -9.43 -13.38
CA LYS A 319 21.14 -9.56 -13.98
C LYS A 319 21.43 -8.58 -15.13
N GLY A 320 20.59 -7.56 -15.29
CA GLY A 320 20.84 -6.45 -16.23
C GLY A 320 20.60 -6.72 -17.70
N GLN A 321 20.17 -7.93 -18.09
CA GLN A 321 19.92 -8.28 -19.50
C GLN A 321 18.54 -7.84 -20.04
N GLY A 322 17.73 -7.17 -19.22
CA GLY A 322 16.35 -6.78 -19.53
C GLY A 322 15.35 -7.92 -19.24
N PRO A 323 14.04 -7.59 -19.17
CA PRO A 323 13.03 -8.57 -18.80
C PRO A 323 12.75 -9.56 -19.93
N ASP A 324 12.54 -10.82 -19.58
CA ASP A 324 12.10 -11.89 -20.46
C ASP A 324 10.58 -12.10 -20.35
N LEU A 325 9.95 -12.50 -21.45
CA LEU A 325 8.54 -12.87 -21.47
C LEU A 325 8.35 -14.29 -20.93
N HIS A 326 7.41 -14.43 -19.99
CA HIS A 326 7.03 -15.69 -19.38
C HIS A 326 5.55 -15.96 -19.55
N VAL A 327 5.16 -17.22 -19.56
CA VAL A 327 3.76 -17.68 -19.51
C VAL A 327 3.59 -18.66 -18.36
N GLN A 328 2.51 -18.52 -17.61
CA GLN A 328 2.18 -19.39 -16.49
C GLN A 328 0.67 -19.74 -16.50
N LEU A 329 0.35 -20.94 -16.04
CA LEU A 329 -1.05 -21.31 -15.76
C LEU A 329 -1.55 -20.53 -14.52
N VAL A 330 -2.75 -19.98 -14.61
CA VAL A 330 -3.37 -19.23 -13.50
C VAL A 330 -3.61 -20.13 -12.29
N ASN A 331 -3.87 -21.43 -12.49
CA ASN A 331 -4.12 -22.39 -11.40
C ASN A 331 -2.82 -22.95 -10.76
N GLY A 332 -1.65 -22.44 -11.14
CA GLY A 332 -0.35 -22.85 -10.58
C GLY A 332 0.59 -23.45 -11.62
N GLY A 333 1.79 -23.77 -11.17
CA GLY A 333 2.88 -24.29 -12.02
C GLY A 333 4.02 -23.28 -12.17
N ASN A 334 5.19 -23.76 -12.59
CA ASN A 334 6.34 -22.91 -12.83
C ASN A 334 6.16 -22.07 -14.10
N PRO A 335 6.57 -20.80 -14.09
CA PRO A 335 6.56 -19.96 -15.29
C PRO A 335 7.43 -20.53 -16.40
N LEU A 336 6.88 -20.63 -17.60
CA LEU A 336 7.62 -21.00 -18.81
C LEU A 336 8.27 -19.74 -19.39
N ARG A 337 9.60 -19.69 -19.41
CA ARG A 337 10.36 -18.64 -20.10
C ARG A 337 10.28 -18.82 -21.61
N LEU A 338 9.85 -17.81 -22.34
CA LEU A 338 9.83 -17.81 -23.79
C LEU A 338 11.20 -17.34 -24.34
N LYS A 339 11.90 -18.23 -25.03
CA LYS A 339 13.20 -17.90 -25.62
C LYS A 339 13.05 -16.82 -26.69
N ASP A 340 14.03 -15.94 -26.81
CA ASP A 340 14.09 -14.86 -27.79
C ASP A 340 12.92 -13.86 -27.77
N ALA A 341 12.12 -13.86 -26.70
CA ALA A 341 10.98 -13.01 -26.49
C ALA A 341 11.28 -11.89 -25.46
N ARG A 342 12.27 -11.03 -25.78
CA ARG A 342 12.59 -9.85 -24.97
C ARG A 342 11.62 -8.73 -25.31
N ALA A 343 10.59 -8.57 -24.50
CA ALA A 343 9.58 -7.55 -24.70
C ALA A 343 9.92 -6.24 -23.97
N ALA A 344 9.48 -5.13 -24.52
CA ALA A 344 9.68 -3.79 -23.97
C ALA A 344 8.41 -3.24 -23.25
N GLY A 345 7.28 -3.97 -23.32
CA GLY A 345 5.99 -3.58 -22.72
C GLY A 345 5.04 -4.76 -22.61
N LYS A 346 3.80 -4.50 -22.17
CA LYS A 346 2.75 -5.49 -21.95
C LYS A 346 2.49 -6.30 -23.23
N PRO A 347 2.58 -7.66 -23.19
CA PRO A 347 2.25 -8.51 -24.32
C PRO A 347 0.73 -8.55 -24.57
N ALA A 348 0.31 -8.91 -25.78
CA ALA A 348 -1.09 -9.10 -26.15
C ALA A 348 -1.34 -10.53 -26.65
N TRP A 349 -2.38 -11.17 -26.14
CA TRP A 349 -2.86 -12.46 -26.62
C TRP A 349 -3.64 -12.34 -27.91
N SER A 350 -3.48 -13.34 -28.82
CA SER A 350 -4.43 -13.49 -29.91
C SER A 350 -5.83 -13.84 -29.36
N PRO A 351 -6.91 -13.52 -30.12
CA PRO A 351 -8.28 -13.77 -29.64
C PRO A 351 -8.59 -15.23 -29.33
N ASP A 352 -7.89 -16.16 -29.98
CA ASP A 352 -8.00 -17.61 -29.77
C ASP A 352 -7.08 -18.12 -28.64
N GLY A 353 -6.23 -17.25 -28.05
CA GLY A 353 -5.30 -17.60 -26.99
C GLY A 353 -4.10 -18.46 -27.43
N SER A 354 -3.88 -18.67 -28.75
CA SER A 354 -2.80 -19.54 -29.26
C SER A 354 -1.47 -18.83 -29.44
N ARG A 355 -1.47 -17.50 -29.60
CA ARG A 355 -0.30 -16.69 -29.90
C ARG A 355 -0.16 -15.49 -28.99
N LEU A 356 1.06 -14.97 -28.87
CA LEU A 356 1.41 -13.74 -28.18
C LEU A 356 2.07 -12.75 -29.14
N ALA A 357 1.62 -11.50 -29.11
CA ALA A 357 2.27 -10.37 -29.74
C ALA A 357 3.02 -9.53 -28.71
N PHE A 358 4.16 -9.00 -29.07
CA PHE A 358 4.97 -8.12 -28.19
C PHE A 358 5.85 -7.17 -29.00
N ILE A 359 6.22 -6.06 -28.36
CA ILE A 359 7.14 -5.06 -28.92
C ILE A 359 8.52 -5.31 -28.36
N ARG A 360 9.55 -5.35 -29.20
CA ARG A 360 10.95 -5.35 -28.78
C ARG A 360 11.48 -3.94 -28.57
N ARG A 361 12.66 -3.82 -27.94
CA ARG A 361 13.33 -2.52 -27.69
C ARG A 361 13.70 -1.76 -28.97
N ASP A 362 13.80 -2.42 -30.10
CA ASP A 362 14.00 -1.79 -31.43
C ASP A 362 12.69 -1.17 -32.00
N GLY A 363 11.58 -1.31 -31.29
CA GLY A 363 10.26 -0.83 -31.69
C GLY A 363 9.54 -1.74 -32.67
N SER A 364 10.09 -2.91 -33.02
CA SER A 364 9.45 -3.87 -33.93
C SER A 364 8.42 -4.74 -33.19
N ILE A 365 7.32 -5.05 -33.88
CA ILE A 365 6.26 -5.94 -33.37
C ILE A 365 6.55 -7.37 -33.81
N TYR A 366 6.49 -8.30 -32.89
CA TYR A 366 6.68 -9.73 -33.09
C TYR A 366 5.46 -10.52 -32.61
N VAL A 367 5.21 -11.65 -33.25
CA VAL A 367 4.19 -12.64 -32.88
C VAL A 367 4.88 -14.00 -32.73
N MET A 368 4.50 -14.76 -31.73
CA MET A 368 5.00 -16.14 -31.53
C MET A 368 3.90 -17.03 -30.93
N PRO A 369 4.01 -18.36 -31.02
CA PRO A 369 3.12 -19.27 -30.30
C PRO A 369 3.24 -19.06 -28.78
N ALA A 370 2.10 -19.14 -28.05
CA ALA A 370 2.05 -18.86 -26.60
C ALA A 370 2.88 -19.82 -25.75
N LEU A 371 3.08 -21.04 -26.20
CA LEU A 371 3.89 -22.07 -25.51
C LEU A 371 5.35 -22.13 -25.98
N GLY A 372 5.79 -21.13 -26.74
CA GLY A 372 7.15 -21.04 -27.24
C GLY A 372 7.27 -21.38 -28.72
N GLY A 373 8.37 -20.99 -29.34
CA GLY A 373 8.66 -21.08 -30.75
C GLY A 373 9.49 -19.90 -31.24
N THR A 374 9.75 -19.81 -32.53
CA THR A 374 10.51 -18.71 -33.11
C THR A 374 9.62 -17.48 -33.29
N PRO A 375 9.97 -16.31 -32.72
CA PRO A 375 9.21 -15.07 -32.93
C PRO A 375 9.28 -14.65 -34.41
N GLN A 376 8.15 -14.35 -35.00
CA GLN A 376 8.00 -13.82 -36.35
C GLN A 376 7.76 -12.31 -36.29
N ARG A 377 8.53 -11.54 -37.07
CA ARG A 377 8.37 -10.09 -37.13
C ARG A 377 7.22 -9.72 -38.04
N VAL A 378 6.27 -8.97 -37.52
CA VAL A 378 5.07 -8.50 -38.23
C VAL A 378 5.32 -7.14 -38.87
N SER A 379 6.00 -6.22 -38.18
CA SER A 379 6.22 -4.86 -38.67
C SER A 379 7.59 -4.31 -38.27
N ILE A 380 8.14 -3.43 -39.12
CA ILE A 380 9.37 -2.63 -38.87
C ILE A 380 8.93 -1.22 -38.38
N SER A 381 7.82 -1.09 -37.72
CA SER A 381 7.44 0.20 -37.16
C SER A 381 8.40 0.57 -36.03
N LYS A 382 8.89 1.80 -36.03
CA LYS A 382 9.54 2.37 -34.83
C LYS A 382 8.47 2.71 -33.79
N ALA A 383 7.80 1.63 -33.25
CA ALA A 383 6.91 1.79 -32.11
C ALA A 383 7.68 2.45 -30.96
N ALA A 384 6.99 3.14 -30.08
CA ALA A 384 7.62 3.64 -28.87
C ALA A 384 8.21 2.45 -28.09
N THR A 385 9.47 2.57 -27.67
CA THR A 385 10.27 1.49 -27.05
C THR A 385 9.72 1.01 -25.69
N SER A 386 8.62 1.59 -25.21
CA SER A 386 7.95 1.25 -23.96
C SER A 386 6.42 1.16 -24.09
N GLY A 387 5.89 0.96 -25.31
CA GLY A 387 4.45 1.01 -25.57
C GLY A 387 3.73 -0.31 -25.31
N ASN A 388 2.50 -0.22 -24.82
CA ASN A 388 1.56 -1.34 -24.77
C ASN A 388 0.97 -1.60 -26.16
N LEU A 389 0.68 -2.87 -26.42
CA LEU A 389 0.10 -3.36 -27.66
C LEU A 389 -1.29 -3.94 -27.39
N ALA A 390 -2.28 -3.60 -28.19
CA ALA A 390 -3.60 -4.21 -28.17
C ALA A 390 -3.86 -4.98 -29.46
N TRP A 391 -4.27 -6.26 -29.36
CA TRP A 391 -4.72 -7.08 -30.47
C TRP A 391 -6.22 -6.95 -30.64
N SER A 392 -6.71 -6.74 -31.87
CA SER A 392 -8.14 -6.64 -32.15
C SER A 392 -8.88 -7.95 -31.80
N PRO A 393 -10.12 -7.88 -31.26
CA PRO A 393 -10.91 -9.06 -30.94
C PRO A 393 -11.17 -9.99 -32.13
N GLY A 394 -11.21 -9.43 -33.33
CA GLY A 394 -11.31 -10.20 -34.58
C GLY A 394 -9.97 -10.75 -35.11
N GLY A 395 -8.86 -10.43 -34.45
CA GLY A 395 -7.54 -10.94 -34.86
C GLY A 395 -6.87 -10.19 -36.02
N ALA A 396 -7.54 -9.19 -36.62
CA ALA A 396 -7.14 -8.61 -37.91
C ALA A 396 -6.02 -7.57 -37.82
N TYR A 397 -5.88 -6.86 -36.68
CA TYR A 397 -4.91 -5.76 -36.55
C TYR A 397 -4.43 -5.55 -35.13
N PHE A 398 -3.34 -4.79 -34.97
CA PHE A 398 -2.80 -4.29 -33.72
C PHE A 398 -2.98 -2.79 -33.61
N VAL A 399 -3.25 -2.31 -32.40
CA VAL A 399 -3.16 -0.90 -32.02
C VAL A 399 -2.01 -0.74 -31.03
N PHE A 400 -1.16 0.27 -31.21
CA PHE A 400 0.02 0.50 -30.37
C PHE A 400 0.41 1.97 -30.34
N THR A 401 1.26 2.37 -29.39
CA THR A 401 1.85 3.71 -29.36
C THR A 401 2.96 3.78 -30.40
N GLY A 402 2.79 4.59 -31.41
CA GLY A 402 3.75 4.81 -32.50
C GLY A 402 4.73 5.96 -32.21
N PRO A 403 5.48 6.39 -33.24
CA PRO A 403 6.35 7.55 -33.16
C PRO A 403 5.61 8.82 -32.74
N ALA A 404 6.31 9.75 -32.12
CA ALA A 404 5.77 11.03 -31.63
C ALA A 404 4.58 10.88 -30.64
N GLY A 405 4.45 9.70 -29.99
CA GLY A 405 3.40 9.50 -29.00
C GLY A 405 1.98 9.37 -29.55
N ALA A 406 1.82 9.14 -30.85
CA ALA A 406 0.51 8.91 -31.46
C ALA A 406 0.14 7.44 -31.46
N LEU A 407 -1.16 7.09 -31.32
CA LEU A 407 -1.61 5.72 -31.57
C LEU A 407 -1.58 5.42 -33.06
N SER A 408 -1.17 4.20 -33.38
CA SER A 408 -1.06 3.69 -34.75
C SER A 408 -1.70 2.30 -34.84
N VAL A 409 -2.13 1.94 -36.06
CA VAL A 409 -2.68 0.62 -36.39
C VAL A 409 -1.85 -0.04 -37.47
N VAL A 410 -1.73 -1.37 -37.38
CA VAL A 410 -1.09 -2.21 -38.42
C VAL A 410 -1.83 -3.54 -38.51
N SER A 411 -1.95 -4.10 -39.74
CA SER A 411 -2.54 -5.44 -39.93
C SER A 411 -1.74 -6.49 -39.15
N ALA A 412 -2.44 -7.50 -38.61
CA ALA A 412 -1.81 -8.62 -37.94
C ALA A 412 -0.91 -9.46 -38.88
N ASP A 413 -1.13 -9.42 -40.18
CA ASP A 413 -0.34 -10.06 -41.22
C ASP A 413 0.85 -9.18 -41.68
N GLY A 414 1.02 -7.99 -41.10
CA GLY A 414 2.00 -6.99 -41.50
C GLY A 414 1.47 -6.00 -42.52
N GLY A 415 2.33 -5.11 -42.99
CA GLY A 415 1.96 -4.06 -43.94
C GLY A 415 2.27 -2.65 -43.48
N GLU A 416 1.59 -1.69 -44.11
CA GLU A 416 1.76 -0.27 -43.82
C GLU A 416 1.13 0.10 -42.46
N VAL A 417 1.85 0.97 -41.74
CA VAL A 417 1.40 1.49 -40.44
C VAL A 417 0.63 2.77 -40.65
N HIS A 418 -0.61 2.81 -40.17
CA HIS A 418 -1.44 4.00 -40.26
C HIS A 418 -1.60 4.66 -38.88
N GLN A 419 -1.44 5.97 -38.86
CA GLN A 419 -1.62 6.77 -37.63
C GLN A 419 -3.10 6.93 -37.33
N LEU A 420 -3.53 6.62 -36.09
CA LEU A 420 -4.92 6.78 -35.63
C LEU A 420 -5.17 8.09 -34.90
N THR A 421 -4.24 8.54 -34.05
CA THR A 421 -4.44 9.76 -33.26
C THR A 421 -3.36 10.79 -33.54
N LYS A 422 -3.66 12.06 -33.19
CA LYS A 422 -2.71 13.17 -33.28
C LYS A 422 -2.86 14.00 -32.00
N PRO A 423 -2.17 13.63 -30.92
CA PRO A 423 -2.23 14.42 -29.69
C PRO A 423 -1.65 15.82 -29.97
N ALA A 424 -2.32 16.85 -29.45
CA ALA A 424 -1.84 18.23 -29.59
C ALA A 424 -0.59 18.50 -28.74
N ALA A 425 -0.49 17.80 -27.62
CA ALA A 425 0.67 17.79 -26.72
C ALA A 425 0.78 16.43 -26.05
N GLY A 426 1.99 16.02 -25.67
CA GLY A 426 2.25 14.78 -24.92
C GLY A 426 2.11 13.50 -25.75
N ALA A 427 1.48 12.46 -25.21
CA ALA A 427 1.39 11.16 -25.84
C ALA A 427 0.09 10.41 -25.55
N ASP A 428 -0.41 9.66 -26.51
CA ASP A 428 -1.47 8.66 -26.37
C ASP A 428 -0.81 7.29 -26.15
N ILE A 429 -1.09 6.68 -25.00
CA ILE A 429 -0.45 5.44 -24.54
C ILE A 429 -1.50 4.42 -24.07
N SER A 430 -1.05 3.18 -23.87
CA SER A 430 -1.86 2.09 -23.27
C SER A 430 -3.21 1.87 -23.98
N PRO A 431 -3.21 1.61 -25.30
CA PRO A 431 -4.45 1.30 -26.01
C PRO A 431 -5.06 -0.01 -25.51
N ALA A 432 -6.39 -0.05 -25.39
CA ALA A 432 -7.17 -1.26 -25.15
C ALA A 432 -8.46 -1.25 -25.96
N LEU A 433 -8.75 -2.35 -26.65
CA LEU A 433 -9.94 -2.50 -27.46
C LEU A 433 -11.08 -3.12 -26.64
N SER A 434 -12.30 -2.59 -26.80
CA SER A 434 -13.48 -3.17 -26.19
C SER A 434 -13.70 -4.62 -26.66
N PRO A 435 -14.37 -5.48 -25.87
CA PRO A 435 -14.57 -6.89 -26.22
C PRO A 435 -15.26 -7.09 -27.58
N ASP A 436 -16.13 -6.17 -27.99
CA ASP A 436 -16.83 -6.16 -29.29
C ASP A 436 -15.99 -5.53 -30.43
N GLY A 437 -14.84 -4.92 -30.12
CA GLY A 437 -13.95 -4.23 -31.04
C GLY A 437 -14.46 -2.88 -31.56
N ALA A 438 -15.61 -2.41 -31.09
CA ALA A 438 -16.24 -1.18 -31.57
C ALA A 438 -15.65 0.11 -30.97
N MET A 439 -14.92 0.00 -29.84
CA MET A 439 -14.35 1.12 -29.11
C MET A 439 -12.89 0.89 -28.79
N LEU A 440 -12.10 1.95 -28.85
CA LEU A 440 -10.72 2.02 -28.35
C LEU A 440 -10.70 2.92 -27.11
N ALA A 441 -10.21 2.39 -26.00
CA ALA A 441 -9.83 3.18 -24.83
C ALA A 441 -8.32 3.39 -24.84
N PHE A 442 -7.87 4.54 -24.37
CA PHE A 442 -6.45 4.87 -24.27
C PHE A 442 -6.22 5.97 -23.24
N VAL A 443 -4.99 6.08 -22.78
CA VAL A 443 -4.54 7.15 -21.90
C VAL A 443 -3.92 8.25 -22.73
N ARG A 444 -4.42 9.50 -22.64
CA ARG A 444 -3.73 10.68 -23.17
C ARG A 444 -2.99 11.35 -22.03
N ARG A 445 -1.67 11.38 -22.12
CA ARG A 445 -0.77 12.05 -21.17
C ARG A 445 -0.39 13.41 -21.75
N THR A 446 -0.76 14.48 -21.08
CA THR A 446 -0.47 15.86 -21.49
C THR A 446 0.77 16.43 -20.82
N SER A 447 1.12 15.94 -19.62
CA SER A 447 2.37 16.23 -18.91
C SER A 447 2.79 15.02 -18.05
N THR A 448 3.90 15.14 -17.33
CA THR A 448 4.45 14.04 -16.49
C THR A 448 3.46 13.50 -15.44
N PHE A 449 2.56 14.37 -14.95
CA PHE A 449 1.58 14.01 -13.90
C PHE A 449 0.15 14.33 -14.28
N ASN A 450 -0.12 14.60 -15.56
CA ASN A 450 -1.47 14.89 -16.01
C ASN A 450 -1.82 14.00 -17.20
N SER A 451 -2.83 13.17 -17.01
CA SER A 451 -3.35 12.25 -18.02
C SER A 451 -4.86 12.06 -17.87
N GLY A 452 -5.50 11.56 -18.91
CA GLY A 452 -6.92 11.27 -18.89
C GLY A 452 -7.22 9.98 -19.65
N VAL A 453 -8.30 9.29 -19.29
CA VAL A 453 -8.84 8.18 -20.07
C VAL A 453 -9.71 8.77 -21.18
N PHE A 454 -9.40 8.37 -22.41
CA PHE A 454 -10.15 8.71 -23.62
C PHE A 454 -10.75 7.46 -24.23
N VAL A 455 -11.91 7.61 -24.86
CA VAL A 455 -12.57 6.59 -25.66
C VAL A 455 -12.85 7.11 -27.05
N MET A 456 -12.73 6.23 -28.05
CA MET A 456 -12.92 6.55 -29.46
C MET A 456 -13.60 5.38 -30.17
N PRO A 457 -14.68 5.61 -30.95
CA PRO A 457 -15.30 4.56 -31.76
C PRO A 457 -14.40 4.19 -32.94
N LEU A 458 -14.36 2.88 -33.24
CA LEU A 458 -13.61 2.31 -34.34
C LEU A 458 -14.52 1.59 -35.34
N ASN A 459 -14.12 1.60 -36.61
CA ASN A 459 -14.63 0.70 -37.64
C ASN A 459 -13.99 -0.71 -37.47
N ARG A 460 -14.57 -1.71 -38.13
CA ARG A 460 -14.09 -3.09 -38.08
C ARG A 460 -12.66 -3.29 -38.62
N ASP A 461 -12.21 -2.42 -39.49
CA ASP A 461 -10.86 -2.40 -40.07
C ASP A 461 -9.83 -1.68 -39.18
N GLY A 462 -10.25 -1.17 -38.05
CA GLY A 462 -9.38 -0.44 -37.09
C GLY A 462 -9.24 1.04 -37.42
N THR A 463 -9.93 1.58 -38.41
CA THR A 463 -9.95 3.02 -38.69
C THR A 463 -10.88 3.76 -37.72
N MET A 464 -10.69 5.08 -37.59
CA MET A 464 -11.54 5.90 -36.73
C MET A 464 -12.97 5.98 -37.28
N ALA A 465 -13.98 5.74 -36.43
CA ALA A 465 -15.40 5.97 -36.71
C ALA A 465 -15.92 7.27 -36.08
N GLY A 466 -15.12 7.95 -35.27
CA GLY A 466 -15.50 9.21 -34.64
C GLY A 466 -14.36 9.81 -33.81
N ALA A 467 -14.62 10.98 -33.22
CA ALA A 467 -13.63 11.70 -32.43
C ALA A 467 -13.39 11.04 -31.05
N ALA A 468 -12.18 11.16 -30.55
CA ALA A 468 -11.84 10.75 -29.18
C ALA A 468 -12.51 11.67 -28.14
N LYS A 469 -13.13 11.09 -27.13
CA LYS A 469 -13.79 11.78 -26.02
C LYS A 469 -13.09 11.43 -24.71
N GLN A 470 -12.74 12.45 -23.91
CA GLN A 470 -12.27 12.25 -22.54
C GLN A 470 -13.46 11.83 -21.64
N ILE A 471 -13.24 10.80 -20.82
CA ILE A 471 -14.26 10.30 -19.89
C ILE A 471 -13.89 10.50 -18.41
N THR A 472 -12.64 10.77 -18.10
CA THR A 472 -12.20 11.16 -16.75
C THR A 472 -12.24 12.67 -16.59
N SER A 473 -12.58 13.14 -15.39
CA SER A 473 -12.48 14.54 -14.98
C SER A 473 -11.42 14.69 -13.88
N GLY A 474 -10.79 15.86 -13.80
CA GLY A 474 -9.72 16.13 -12.82
C GLY A 474 -8.34 15.69 -13.31
N VAL A 475 -7.35 15.87 -12.43
CA VAL A 475 -5.95 15.55 -12.70
C VAL A 475 -5.66 14.11 -12.29
N TRP A 476 -5.10 13.34 -13.21
CA TRP A 476 -4.76 11.95 -13.02
C TRP A 476 -3.33 11.67 -13.50
N ASP A 477 -2.63 10.80 -12.80
CA ASP A 477 -1.45 10.10 -13.32
C ASP A 477 -1.85 8.65 -13.60
N ILE A 478 -2.19 8.36 -14.87
CA ILE A 478 -2.68 7.06 -15.33
C ILE A 478 -1.57 6.38 -16.13
N SER A 479 -1.28 5.12 -15.79
CA SER A 479 -0.25 4.32 -16.45
C SER A 479 -0.81 3.35 -17.48
N THR A 480 -1.88 2.62 -17.12
CA THR A 480 -2.44 1.54 -17.95
C THR A 480 -3.94 1.44 -17.74
N LEU A 481 -4.61 0.78 -18.69
CA LEU A 481 -6.04 0.49 -18.61
C LEU A 481 -6.39 -0.84 -19.31
N ASP A 482 -7.57 -1.36 -19.00
CA ASP A 482 -8.21 -2.48 -19.71
C ASP A 482 -9.74 -2.38 -19.58
N TRP A 483 -10.46 -3.10 -20.41
CA TRP A 483 -11.91 -3.16 -20.39
C TRP A 483 -12.42 -4.28 -19.46
N THR A 484 -13.58 -4.09 -18.85
CA THR A 484 -14.35 -5.18 -18.27
C THR A 484 -14.81 -6.14 -19.37
N ALA A 485 -15.04 -7.41 -19.03
CA ALA A 485 -15.42 -8.46 -19.99
C ALA A 485 -16.73 -8.15 -20.73
N ASP A 486 -17.65 -7.43 -20.09
CA ASP A 486 -18.92 -6.99 -20.66
C ASP A 486 -18.82 -5.68 -21.49
N GLY A 487 -17.66 -5.04 -21.52
CA GLY A 487 -17.40 -3.80 -22.24
C GLY A 487 -18.17 -2.57 -21.73
N ARG A 488 -18.68 -2.61 -20.51
CA ARG A 488 -19.45 -1.49 -19.93
C ARG A 488 -18.56 -0.49 -19.19
N GLU A 489 -17.47 -0.98 -18.61
CA GLU A 489 -16.56 -0.16 -17.82
C GLU A 489 -15.12 -0.34 -18.28
N ILE A 490 -14.32 0.62 -17.89
CA ILE A 490 -12.87 0.64 -18.08
C ILE A 490 -12.23 0.62 -16.69
N LEU A 491 -11.32 -0.33 -16.50
CA LEU A 491 -10.40 -0.36 -15.37
C LEU A 491 -9.14 0.39 -15.74
N PHE A 492 -8.67 1.25 -14.88
CA PHE A 492 -7.39 1.91 -15.12
C PHE A 492 -6.55 1.97 -13.84
N ALA A 493 -5.26 1.84 -14.01
CA ALA A 493 -4.29 2.02 -12.95
C ALA A 493 -3.79 3.45 -12.95
N GLY A 494 -3.98 4.14 -11.83
CA GLY A 494 -3.56 5.52 -11.70
C GLY A 494 -3.78 6.07 -10.31
N SER A 495 -3.33 7.29 -10.11
CA SER A 495 -3.57 8.06 -8.91
C SER A 495 -4.38 9.31 -9.23
N ALA A 496 -5.34 9.62 -8.40
CA ALA A 496 -6.00 10.92 -8.40
C ALA A 496 -5.06 11.91 -7.69
N GLY A 497 -4.41 12.77 -8.45
CA GLY A 497 -3.25 13.50 -7.96
C GLY A 497 -2.02 12.59 -7.87
N SER A 498 -1.03 12.90 -7.05
CA SER A 498 0.20 12.11 -6.93
C SER A 498 0.19 11.05 -5.80
N GLY A 499 -0.99 10.50 -5.48
CA GLY A 499 -1.15 9.39 -4.53
C GLY A 499 -0.49 8.08 -5.00
N ASN A 500 -0.64 7.02 -4.20
CA ASN A 500 -0.25 5.70 -4.65
C ASN A 500 -1.15 5.23 -5.80
N ALA A 501 -0.56 4.63 -6.82
CA ALA A 501 -1.32 4.07 -7.92
C ALA A 501 -2.27 2.99 -7.41
N SER A 502 -3.53 3.11 -7.76
CA SER A 502 -4.60 2.18 -7.41
C SER A 502 -5.38 1.83 -8.68
N ILE A 503 -6.17 0.78 -8.62
CA ILE A 503 -7.08 0.46 -9.72
C ILE A 503 -8.39 1.21 -9.51
N TRP A 504 -8.90 1.77 -10.58
CA TRP A 504 -10.14 2.54 -10.63
C TRP A 504 -11.07 1.97 -11.68
N ARG A 505 -12.36 2.18 -11.51
CA ARG A 505 -13.41 1.81 -12.48
C ARG A 505 -14.12 3.07 -12.95
N ILE A 506 -14.42 3.15 -14.24
CA ILE A 506 -15.22 4.21 -14.83
C ILE A 506 -16.11 3.65 -15.94
N ALA A 507 -17.35 4.09 -16.01
CA ALA A 507 -18.26 3.72 -17.10
C ALA A 507 -17.74 4.27 -18.45
N ARG A 508 -17.95 3.54 -19.55
CA ARG A 508 -17.47 3.87 -20.88
C ARG A 508 -18.00 5.21 -21.46
N ASP A 509 -19.16 5.63 -21.00
CA ASP A 509 -19.80 6.90 -21.37
C ASP A 509 -19.33 8.08 -20.51
N GLY A 510 -18.53 7.82 -19.49
CA GLY A 510 -18.01 8.76 -18.50
C GLY A 510 -18.95 8.86 -17.31
N ASN A 511 -18.37 9.02 -16.16
CA ASN A 511 -19.02 9.35 -14.89
C ASN A 511 -17.91 9.57 -13.86
N LYS A 512 -18.25 9.60 -12.57
CA LYS A 512 -17.29 9.63 -11.48
C LYS A 512 -16.52 8.29 -11.41
N ALA A 513 -15.19 8.35 -11.53
CA ALA A 513 -14.35 7.18 -11.30
C ALA A 513 -14.46 6.72 -9.84
N THR A 514 -14.55 5.42 -9.62
CA THR A 514 -14.60 4.80 -8.29
C THR A 514 -13.39 3.92 -8.08
N ARG A 515 -12.80 3.98 -6.89
CA ARG A 515 -11.64 3.15 -6.54
C ARG A 515 -12.06 1.70 -6.41
N PHE A 516 -11.32 0.81 -7.08
CA PHE A 516 -11.48 -0.63 -6.91
C PHE A 516 -10.73 -1.07 -5.63
N PRO A 517 -11.38 -1.84 -4.73
CA PRO A 517 -10.78 -2.20 -3.44
C PRO A 517 -9.75 -3.32 -3.61
N THR A 518 -8.49 -2.98 -3.85
CA THR A 518 -7.37 -3.92 -3.82
C THR A 518 -6.76 -3.96 -2.42
N PRO A 519 -6.35 -5.14 -1.91
CA PRO A 519 -5.72 -5.27 -0.59
C PRO A 519 -4.29 -4.74 -0.55
N THR A 520 -3.74 -4.32 -1.69
CA THR A 520 -2.34 -3.89 -1.83
C THR A 520 -2.22 -2.38 -1.91
N MET A 521 -1.14 -1.83 -1.34
CA MET A 521 -0.91 -0.38 -1.25
C MET A 521 -0.70 0.27 -2.62
N VAL A 522 -0.01 -0.42 -3.53
CA VAL A 522 0.20 0.01 -4.93
C VAL A 522 -0.29 -1.09 -5.84
N SER A 523 -1.27 -0.77 -6.70
CA SER A 523 -1.88 -1.70 -7.66
C SER A 523 -1.84 -1.08 -9.05
N THR A 524 -1.22 -1.79 -9.97
CA THR A 524 -0.98 -1.32 -11.34
C THR A 524 -1.36 -2.38 -12.36
N GLU A 525 -1.43 -2.00 -13.63
CA GLU A 525 -1.49 -2.91 -14.79
C GLU A 525 -2.65 -3.92 -14.74
N PRO A 526 -3.92 -3.49 -14.57
CA PRO A 526 -5.04 -4.40 -14.61
C PRO A 526 -5.15 -5.10 -15.97
N THR A 527 -5.55 -6.37 -15.96
CA THR A 527 -5.87 -7.15 -17.15
C THR A 527 -7.03 -8.09 -16.87
N VAL A 528 -8.01 -8.14 -17.78
CA VAL A 528 -9.26 -8.86 -17.61
C VAL A 528 -9.39 -9.94 -18.68
N ALA A 529 -9.76 -11.13 -18.26
CA ALA A 529 -10.11 -12.21 -19.19
C ALA A 529 -11.50 -11.96 -19.81
N ARG A 530 -11.59 -12.05 -21.12
CA ARG A 530 -12.83 -11.75 -21.86
C ARG A 530 -13.92 -12.81 -21.69
N GLN A 531 -13.55 -14.07 -21.39
CA GLN A 531 -14.44 -15.22 -21.35
C GLN A 531 -14.61 -15.82 -19.95
N SER A 532 -13.99 -15.24 -18.94
CA SER A 532 -14.09 -15.72 -17.56
C SER A 532 -14.12 -14.55 -16.58
N GLY A 533 -14.70 -14.75 -15.41
CA GLY A 533 -14.73 -13.77 -14.33
C GLY A 533 -13.39 -13.66 -13.62
N ARG A 534 -12.29 -13.36 -14.35
CA ARG A 534 -10.93 -13.26 -13.81
C ARG A 534 -10.27 -11.96 -14.20
N MET A 535 -9.58 -11.38 -13.25
CA MET A 535 -8.74 -10.22 -13.44
C MET A 535 -7.39 -10.47 -12.77
N ILE A 536 -6.32 -9.97 -13.36
CA ILE A 536 -4.98 -9.93 -12.73
C ILE A 536 -4.52 -8.47 -12.67
N TYR A 537 -3.77 -8.15 -11.64
CA TYR A 537 -3.06 -6.87 -11.54
C TYR A 537 -1.66 -7.08 -10.98
N ALA A 538 -0.76 -6.14 -11.25
CA ALA A 538 0.55 -6.11 -10.64
C ALA A 538 0.46 -5.35 -9.30
N SER A 539 0.90 -6.00 -8.23
CA SER A 539 1.08 -5.42 -6.91
C SER A 539 2.54 -5.02 -6.75
N ARG A 540 2.79 -3.74 -6.49
CA ARG A 540 4.15 -3.25 -6.28
C ARG A 540 4.36 -2.90 -4.82
N HIS A 541 5.40 -3.47 -4.25
CA HIS A 541 5.86 -3.16 -2.91
C HIS A 541 7.25 -2.53 -3.00
N ILE A 542 7.38 -1.30 -2.52
CA ILE A 542 8.66 -0.58 -2.46
C ILE A 542 8.89 -0.22 -1.01
N GLU A 543 9.97 -0.72 -0.45
CA GLU A 543 10.48 -0.29 0.84
C GLU A 543 11.76 0.50 0.63
N THR A 544 11.79 1.69 1.19
CA THR A 544 13.01 2.47 1.26
C THR A 544 13.30 2.82 2.70
N LYS A 545 14.58 2.87 3.06
CA LYS A 545 15.03 3.34 4.36
C LYS A 545 15.81 4.63 4.20
N ILE A 546 15.85 5.44 5.23
CA ILE A 546 16.72 6.60 5.29
C ILE A 546 17.97 6.21 6.09
N PHE A 547 19.14 6.42 5.51
CA PHE A 547 20.43 6.21 6.14
C PHE A 547 21.08 7.55 6.49
N LYS A 548 21.90 7.55 7.51
CA LYS A 548 22.77 8.68 7.89
C LYS A 548 24.21 8.25 7.81
N MET A 549 25.07 9.10 7.22
CA MET A 549 26.51 8.87 7.14
C MET A 549 27.31 10.16 7.34
N PRO A 550 28.53 10.10 7.89
CA PRO A 550 29.44 11.23 7.93
C PRO A 550 29.89 11.61 6.50
N LEU A 551 29.90 12.89 6.16
CA LEU A 551 30.51 13.35 4.91
C LEU A 551 32.02 13.14 4.95
N GLY A 552 32.58 12.46 3.94
CA GLY A 552 34.01 12.03 3.92
C GLY A 552 34.24 10.69 4.64
N GLY A 553 33.22 10.04 5.19
CA GLY A 553 33.27 8.69 5.74
C GLY A 553 33.36 7.61 4.66
N ARG A 554 33.60 6.35 5.08
CA ARG A 554 33.55 5.17 4.21
C ARG A 554 32.13 4.66 4.05
N ALA A 555 31.85 3.87 3.00
CA ALA A 555 30.51 3.28 2.78
C ALA A 555 29.99 2.47 3.98
N GLY A 556 30.89 1.83 4.76
CA GLY A 556 30.53 1.09 5.98
C GLY A 556 30.16 1.96 7.19
N ASP A 557 30.31 3.27 7.11
CA ASP A 557 29.99 4.20 8.22
C ASP A 557 28.51 4.67 8.17
N ALA A 558 27.75 4.26 7.16
CA ALA A 558 26.34 4.55 7.07
C ALA A 558 25.53 3.69 8.06
N SER A 559 24.62 4.31 8.78
CA SER A 559 23.70 3.64 9.70
C SER A 559 22.24 3.91 9.32
N PRO A 560 21.34 2.93 9.47
CA PRO A 560 19.92 3.17 9.31
C PRO A 560 19.45 4.24 10.29
N LEU A 561 18.69 5.21 9.78
CA LEU A 561 18.16 6.33 10.58
C LEU A 561 16.64 6.20 10.74
N ILE A 562 15.94 5.95 9.64
CA ILE A 562 14.48 5.69 9.62
C ILE A 562 14.25 4.32 9.01
N GLU A 563 13.76 3.40 9.82
CA GLU A 563 13.38 2.05 9.45
C GLU A 563 11.87 1.90 9.65
N SER A 564 11.12 1.99 8.59
CA SER A 564 9.67 1.77 8.62
C SER A 564 9.21 1.20 7.30
N ASP A 565 8.11 0.49 7.33
CA ASP A 565 7.48 -0.03 6.13
C ASP A 565 7.08 1.12 5.19
N GLY A 566 7.18 0.85 3.88
CA GLY A 566 6.78 1.79 2.84
C GLY A 566 7.92 2.61 2.24
N ASP A 567 7.53 3.59 1.45
CA ASP A 567 8.43 4.43 0.65
C ASP A 567 8.69 5.76 1.37
N GLN A 568 9.95 6.00 1.70
CA GLN A 568 10.46 7.24 2.29
C GLN A 568 11.10 8.07 1.19
N ARG A 569 10.78 9.38 1.07
CA ARG A 569 11.29 10.24 -0.01
C ARG A 569 11.37 11.71 0.40
N ASP A 570 11.89 12.54 -0.50
CA ASP A 570 11.92 14.01 -0.38
C ASP A 570 12.58 14.51 0.91
N LEU A 571 13.82 14.11 1.11
CA LEU A 571 14.57 14.38 2.32
C LEU A 571 14.92 15.87 2.47
N GLY A 572 14.76 16.40 3.67
CA GLY A 572 15.22 17.73 4.06
C GLY A 572 15.86 17.72 5.45
N VAL A 573 16.89 18.53 5.66
CA VAL A 573 17.58 18.72 6.95
C VAL A 573 17.32 20.13 7.45
N ALA A 574 16.98 20.27 8.73
CA ALA A 574 16.78 21.56 9.35
C ALA A 574 18.11 22.38 9.36
N PRO A 575 18.07 23.72 9.27
CA PRO A 575 19.26 24.56 9.24
C PRO A 575 20.21 24.38 10.45
N ASN A 576 19.63 24.07 11.63
CA ASN A 576 20.42 23.80 12.84
C ASN A 576 20.96 22.36 12.90
N GLY A 577 20.59 21.48 11.96
CA GLY A 577 21.00 20.08 11.92
C GLY A 577 20.34 19.17 12.95
N GLU A 578 19.36 19.65 13.74
CA GLU A 578 18.75 18.87 14.82
C GLU A 578 17.59 18.00 14.36
N ARG A 579 16.91 18.40 13.28
CA ARG A 579 15.74 17.68 12.75
C ARG A 579 15.86 17.39 11.26
N ILE A 580 15.11 16.38 10.84
CA ILE A 580 14.92 16.01 9.43
C ILE A 580 13.44 16.02 9.11
N VAL A 581 13.10 16.33 7.85
CA VAL A 581 11.76 16.25 7.30
C VAL A 581 11.79 15.32 6.09
N PHE A 582 10.74 14.54 5.90
CA PHE A 582 10.63 13.59 4.79
C PHE A 582 9.17 13.26 4.49
N VAL A 583 8.92 12.71 3.32
CA VAL A 583 7.62 12.17 2.94
C VAL A 583 7.62 10.67 3.20
N SER A 584 6.55 10.14 3.79
CA SER A 584 6.36 8.71 4.00
C SER A 584 4.92 8.30 3.68
N ASN A 585 4.75 7.12 3.07
CA ASN A 585 3.43 6.54 2.81
C ASN A 585 3.04 5.43 3.81
N ARG A 586 3.75 5.31 4.93
CA ARG A 586 3.54 4.25 5.95
C ARG A 586 2.13 4.22 6.55
N THR A 587 1.38 5.32 6.50
CA THR A 587 -0.01 5.43 6.98
C THR A 587 -1.05 5.28 5.86
N GLY A 588 -0.63 4.79 4.67
CA GLY A 588 -1.51 4.53 3.51
C GLY A 588 -1.60 5.68 2.51
N SER A 589 -1.24 6.91 2.87
CA SER A 589 -1.09 8.07 2.00
C SER A 589 0.29 8.71 2.17
N LYS A 590 0.75 9.44 1.16
CA LYS A 590 1.99 10.21 1.24
C LYS A 590 1.74 11.43 2.11
N GLU A 591 2.40 11.47 3.25
CA GLU A 591 2.30 12.56 4.22
C GLU A 591 3.69 13.05 4.62
N ILE A 592 3.78 14.28 5.09
CA ILE A 592 5.02 14.85 5.62
C ILE A 592 5.23 14.39 7.04
N TRP A 593 6.43 13.93 7.32
CA TRP A 593 6.91 13.49 8.62
C TRP A 593 8.13 14.29 9.03
N ILE A 594 8.28 14.50 10.33
CA ILE A 594 9.46 15.10 10.96
C ILE A 594 10.04 14.12 11.98
N ALA A 595 11.35 14.16 12.16
CA ALA A 595 12.04 13.41 13.20
C ALA A 595 13.28 14.18 13.68
N ASN A 596 13.81 13.82 14.84
CA ASN A 596 15.14 14.26 15.24
C ASN A 596 16.22 13.71 14.29
N SER A 597 17.37 14.35 14.23
CA SER A 597 18.48 13.93 13.36
C SER A 597 19.16 12.61 13.77
N ASP A 598 18.74 12.01 14.89
CA ASP A 598 19.08 10.65 15.33
C ASP A 598 18.00 9.62 14.99
N GLY A 599 16.91 10.04 14.32
CA GLY A 599 15.78 9.21 13.93
C GLY A 599 14.70 9.03 14.99
N SER A 600 14.87 9.62 16.17
CA SER A 600 13.85 9.60 17.24
C SER A 600 12.71 10.58 16.98
N GLU A 601 11.63 10.48 17.77
CA GLU A 601 10.46 11.39 17.78
C GLU A 601 9.80 11.58 16.41
N GLN A 602 9.64 10.50 15.65
CA GLN A 602 8.99 10.54 14.36
C GLN A 602 7.52 10.94 14.47
N THR A 603 7.16 12.10 13.92
CA THR A 603 5.82 12.67 13.99
C THR A 603 5.27 12.98 12.61
N GLN A 604 4.02 12.58 12.34
CA GLN A 604 3.31 12.96 11.13
C GLN A 604 2.81 14.40 11.26
N LEU A 605 3.16 15.26 10.27
CA LEU A 605 2.78 16.67 10.27
C LEU A 605 1.52 16.95 9.42
N THR A 606 1.29 16.19 8.35
CA THR A 606 0.15 16.40 7.45
C THR A 606 -0.81 15.23 7.44
N TYR A 607 -2.09 15.51 7.13
CA TYR A 607 -3.18 14.53 7.12
C TYR A 607 -4.12 14.80 5.92
N PHE A 608 -3.54 14.84 4.70
CA PHE A 608 -4.32 15.05 3.48
C PHE A 608 -5.18 13.83 3.11
N ASN A 609 -4.82 12.64 3.59
CA ASN A 609 -5.59 11.38 3.47
C ASN A 609 -5.99 11.02 2.03
N GLY A 610 -5.08 11.26 1.10
CA GLY A 610 -5.33 10.91 -0.31
C GLY A 610 -4.56 11.77 -1.29
N PRO A 611 -4.82 13.10 -1.40
CA PRO A 611 -3.97 13.96 -2.22
C PRO A 611 -2.52 13.89 -1.72
N SER A 612 -1.58 13.68 -2.64
CA SER A 612 -0.17 13.55 -2.28
C SER A 612 0.41 14.88 -1.86
N VAL A 613 1.37 14.82 -0.96
CA VAL A 613 2.25 15.93 -0.62
C VAL A 613 3.69 15.56 -0.95
N GLY A 614 4.54 16.54 -1.22
CA GLY A 614 5.93 16.31 -1.64
C GLY A 614 6.86 17.44 -1.27
N SER A 615 8.14 17.20 -1.49
CA SER A 615 9.23 18.18 -1.47
C SER A 615 9.29 19.11 -0.25
N PRO A 616 9.16 18.61 0.99
CA PRO A 616 9.18 19.48 2.16
C PRO A 616 10.56 20.13 2.35
N ARG A 617 10.58 21.44 2.70
CA ARG A 617 11.79 22.23 2.93
C ARG A 617 11.62 23.14 4.12
N PHE A 618 12.56 23.07 5.05
CA PHE A 618 12.62 24.03 6.16
C PHE A 618 12.91 25.44 5.66
N SER A 619 12.28 26.43 6.30
CA SER A 619 12.68 27.84 6.18
C SER A 619 14.10 28.06 6.72
N PRO A 620 14.80 29.14 6.32
CA PRO A 620 16.16 29.40 6.81
C PRO A 620 16.28 29.52 8.32
N ASP A 621 15.22 29.93 9.02
CA ASP A 621 15.16 29.98 10.49
C ASP A 621 14.68 28.67 11.14
N GLY A 622 14.33 27.66 10.33
CA GLY A 622 13.87 26.35 10.78
C GLY A 622 12.47 26.30 11.37
N LYS A 623 11.70 27.40 11.37
CA LYS A 623 10.39 27.46 12.03
C LYS A 623 9.24 27.03 11.17
N GLU A 624 9.39 27.04 9.85
CA GLU A 624 8.37 26.70 8.88
C GLU A 624 8.86 25.64 7.91
N ILE A 625 7.90 24.93 7.29
CA ILE A 625 8.14 23.98 6.21
C ILE A 625 7.28 24.40 5.02
N ALA A 626 7.91 24.66 3.87
CA ALA A 626 7.26 24.79 2.60
C ALA A 626 7.19 23.40 1.92
N PHE A 627 6.10 23.09 1.25
CA PHE A 627 5.90 21.83 0.56
C PHE A 627 4.88 21.98 -0.58
N ASP A 628 4.87 21.03 -1.50
CA ASP A 628 3.85 20.96 -2.54
C ASP A 628 2.76 19.95 -2.19
N GLY A 629 1.51 20.25 -2.57
CA GLY A 629 0.36 19.40 -2.27
C GLY A 629 -0.77 19.50 -3.29
N TYR A 630 -1.42 18.37 -3.58
CA TYR A 630 -2.43 18.20 -4.65
C TYR A 630 -3.89 18.28 -4.15
N ALA A 631 -4.19 19.11 -3.18
CA ALA A 631 -5.54 19.16 -2.58
C ALA A 631 -6.66 19.71 -3.50
N GLY A 632 -6.33 20.40 -4.57
CA GLY A 632 -7.27 21.13 -5.44
C GLY A 632 -7.36 20.66 -6.90
N GLY A 633 -6.71 19.54 -7.26
CA GLY A 633 -6.67 19.06 -8.68
C GLY A 633 -5.42 19.48 -9.45
N SER A 634 -4.66 20.45 -8.94
CA SER A 634 -3.28 20.81 -9.32
C SER A 634 -2.41 20.76 -8.08
N SER A 635 -1.09 20.74 -8.28
CA SER A 635 -0.15 20.90 -7.17
C SER A 635 0.01 22.37 -6.86
N ASP A 636 -0.07 22.70 -5.57
CA ASP A 636 0.11 24.05 -5.05
C ASP A 636 1.19 24.06 -3.98
N ILE A 637 1.75 25.24 -3.73
CA ILE A 637 2.70 25.45 -2.64
C ILE A 637 1.95 25.77 -1.34
N TYR A 638 2.33 25.07 -0.30
CA TYR A 638 1.84 25.24 1.07
C TYR A 638 2.99 25.58 2.01
N VAL A 639 2.64 26.25 3.10
CA VAL A 639 3.55 26.52 4.24
C VAL A 639 2.86 26.13 5.54
N MET A 640 3.60 25.52 6.45
CA MET A 640 3.12 25.18 7.78
C MET A 640 4.19 25.39 8.83
N PRO A 641 3.84 25.55 10.13
CA PRO A 641 4.84 25.56 11.21
C PRO A 641 5.57 24.20 11.30
N ALA A 642 6.87 24.22 11.57
CA ALA A 642 7.68 23.00 11.71
C ALA A 642 7.29 22.17 12.94
N GLU A 643 6.64 22.77 13.93
CA GLU A 643 6.07 22.10 15.12
C GLU A 643 4.71 21.46 14.86
N GLY A 644 4.21 21.55 13.62
CA GLY A 644 2.87 21.07 13.25
C GLY A 644 1.81 22.18 13.28
N GLY A 645 0.63 21.86 12.75
CA GLY A 645 -0.46 22.79 12.65
C GLY A 645 -1.14 22.74 11.28
N LYS A 646 -2.08 23.67 11.03
CA LYS A 646 -2.80 23.69 9.75
C LYS A 646 -1.94 24.27 8.65
N PRO A 647 -1.72 23.58 7.52
CA PRO A 647 -1.06 24.13 6.35
C PRO A 647 -1.82 25.33 5.76
N SER A 648 -1.10 26.36 5.34
CA SER A 648 -1.60 27.51 4.60
C SER A 648 -1.21 27.39 3.14
N ARG A 649 -2.17 27.47 2.23
CA ARG A 649 -1.93 27.44 0.77
C ARG A 649 -1.40 28.81 0.35
N VAL A 650 -0.28 28.85 -0.39
CA VAL A 650 0.40 30.07 -0.85
C VAL A 650 0.07 30.36 -2.30
N THR A 651 -0.06 29.33 -3.14
CA THR A 651 -0.41 29.44 -4.56
C THR A 651 -1.72 28.72 -4.87
N SER A 652 -2.36 29.01 -6.03
CA SER A 652 -3.68 28.46 -6.37
C SER A 652 -3.99 28.45 -7.87
N ASP A 653 -2.98 28.27 -8.74
CA ASP A 653 -3.18 28.18 -10.19
C ASP A 653 -3.69 26.80 -10.62
N ALA A 654 -4.25 26.70 -11.83
CA ALA A 654 -4.69 25.43 -12.40
C ALA A 654 -3.53 24.57 -12.94
N ALA A 655 -2.34 25.14 -13.15
CA ALA A 655 -1.12 24.42 -13.49
C ALA A 655 -0.39 23.97 -12.22
N ASN A 656 0.54 23.02 -12.36
CA ASN A 656 1.26 22.49 -11.20
C ASN A 656 2.37 23.44 -10.75
N GLU A 657 2.36 23.77 -9.48
CA GLU A 657 3.40 24.48 -8.76
C GLU A 657 4.04 23.51 -7.79
N ILE A 658 5.31 23.20 -8.01
CA ILE A 658 5.99 22.07 -7.35
C ILE A 658 7.38 22.46 -6.85
N ARG A 659 7.88 21.63 -5.93
CA ARG A 659 9.27 21.64 -5.45
C ARG A 659 9.71 23.00 -4.88
N PRO A 660 9.11 23.45 -3.78
CA PRO A 660 9.47 24.70 -3.16
C PRO A 660 10.91 24.74 -2.66
N GLY A 661 11.55 25.92 -2.76
CA GLY A 661 12.81 26.27 -2.17
C GLY A 661 12.74 27.66 -1.57
N TRP A 662 13.34 27.89 -0.41
CA TRP A 662 13.30 29.19 0.25
C TRP A 662 14.40 30.12 -0.26
N SER A 663 14.14 31.44 -0.27
CA SER A 663 15.20 32.45 -0.33
C SER A 663 15.95 32.50 1.00
N HIS A 664 17.20 32.95 0.97
CA HIS A 664 18.07 33.01 2.16
C HIS A 664 17.47 33.86 3.30
N ASP A 665 16.68 34.86 2.98
CA ASP A 665 16.01 35.77 3.92
C ASP A 665 14.63 35.27 4.39
N GLY A 666 14.17 34.12 3.87
CA GLY A 666 12.86 33.55 4.18
C GLY A 666 11.67 34.35 3.62
N GLN A 667 11.89 35.40 2.80
CA GLN A 667 10.84 36.25 2.29
C GLN A 667 10.15 35.67 1.04
N TRP A 668 10.86 34.85 0.28
CA TRP A 668 10.39 34.29 -0.96
C TRP A 668 10.47 32.78 -0.98
N ILE A 669 9.56 32.16 -1.75
CA ILE A 669 9.56 30.75 -2.05
C ILE A 669 9.73 30.61 -3.56
N TYR A 670 10.80 29.95 -4.01
CA TYR A 670 11.02 29.52 -5.38
C TYR A 670 10.23 28.24 -5.62
N PHE A 671 9.70 28.05 -6.83
CA PHE A 671 9.00 26.83 -7.22
C PHE A 671 9.06 26.62 -8.74
N GLY A 672 8.96 25.38 -9.17
CA GLY A 672 8.77 25.02 -10.56
C GLY A 672 7.31 25.19 -10.94
N TRP A 673 7.02 25.85 -12.04
CA TRP A 673 5.68 26.07 -12.56
C TRP A 673 5.54 25.53 -13.98
N ASP A 674 4.64 24.56 -14.18
CA ASP A 674 4.36 23.91 -15.47
C ASP A 674 3.34 24.69 -16.30
N LYS A 675 3.49 26.01 -16.38
CA LYS A 675 2.63 26.90 -17.16
C LYS A 675 3.21 27.15 -18.56
N GLY A 676 2.99 26.22 -19.48
CA GLY A 676 3.47 26.29 -20.85
C GLY A 676 4.17 25.03 -21.32
N ASP A 677 4.98 25.12 -22.39
CA ASP A 677 5.64 23.97 -23.00
C ASP A 677 6.82 23.43 -22.15
N GLU A 678 7.42 24.26 -21.32
CA GLU A 678 8.54 23.92 -20.44
C GLU A 678 8.30 24.48 -19.04
N SER A 679 8.64 23.70 -18.01
CA SER A 679 8.65 24.16 -16.63
C SER A 679 9.67 25.28 -16.44
N GLN A 680 9.28 26.32 -15.70
CA GLN A 680 10.13 27.48 -15.38
C GLN A 680 10.20 27.65 -13.86
N ILE A 681 11.28 28.24 -13.35
CA ILE A 681 11.36 28.68 -11.96
C ILE A 681 10.68 30.05 -11.81
N TRP A 682 9.79 30.10 -10.86
CA TRP A 682 9.09 31.29 -10.38
C TRP A 682 9.36 31.48 -8.90
N LYS A 683 9.11 32.66 -8.38
CA LYS A 683 9.13 32.92 -6.94
C LYS A 683 7.91 33.72 -6.51
N ILE A 684 7.41 33.43 -5.33
CA ILE A 684 6.29 34.13 -4.70
C ILE A 684 6.68 34.56 -3.29
N ARG A 685 6.12 35.65 -2.81
CA ARG A 685 6.31 36.03 -1.40
C ARG A 685 5.71 34.95 -0.48
N ARG A 686 6.34 34.69 0.65
CA ARG A 686 5.82 33.75 1.66
C ARG A 686 4.38 34.11 2.08
N SER A 687 4.04 35.39 2.09
CA SER A 687 2.67 35.87 2.38
C SER A 687 1.67 35.74 1.22
N GLY A 688 2.09 35.18 0.08
CA GLY A 688 1.29 35.14 -1.15
C GLY A 688 1.43 36.42 -1.98
N GLY A 689 0.65 36.54 -3.03
CA GLY A 689 0.64 37.66 -3.99
C GLY A 689 0.95 37.19 -5.41
N GLU A 690 1.37 38.12 -6.29
CA GLU A 690 1.69 37.80 -7.69
C GLU A 690 3.06 37.10 -7.80
N PRO A 691 3.14 35.94 -8.45
CA PRO A 691 4.42 35.28 -8.71
C PRO A 691 5.29 36.04 -9.70
N VAL A 692 6.61 35.96 -9.49
CA VAL A 692 7.62 36.58 -10.36
C VAL A 692 8.41 35.51 -11.07
N GLN A 693 8.51 35.55 -12.40
CA GLN A 693 9.30 34.61 -13.19
C GLN A 693 10.79 34.87 -13.01
N VAL A 694 11.56 33.80 -12.73
CA VAL A 694 13.02 33.85 -12.53
C VAL A 694 13.75 33.31 -13.76
N THR A 695 13.35 32.15 -14.29
CA THR A 695 14.00 31.56 -15.48
C THR A 695 13.15 31.74 -16.73
N ARG A 696 13.82 31.67 -17.90
CA ARG A 696 13.17 31.78 -19.24
C ARG A 696 13.64 30.68 -20.19
N LYS A 697 14.57 29.82 -19.75
CA LYS A 697 15.17 28.74 -20.54
C LYS A 697 15.04 27.39 -19.81
N GLY A 698 13.88 27.20 -19.19
CA GLY A 698 13.61 26.01 -18.38
C GLY A 698 14.12 26.13 -16.95
N GLY A 699 13.60 25.25 -16.09
CA GLY A 699 13.96 25.10 -14.68
C GLY A 699 12.90 24.33 -13.94
N TYR A 700 13.33 23.36 -13.14
CA TYR A 700 12.40 22.45 -12.48
C TYR A 700 12.50 22.48 -10.96
N PHE A 701 13.71 22.80 -10.42
CA PHE A 701 13.97 22.81 -9.00
C PHE A 701 15.11 23.80 -8.69
N ALA A 702 14.96 24.59 -7.64
CA ALA A 702 15.89 25.69 -7.32
C ALA A 702 16.24 25.75 -5.82
N PHE A 703 17.50 26.04 -5.54
CA PHE A 703 18.00 26.33 -4.20
C PHE A 703 18.84 27.59 -4.22
N GLU A 704 18.54 28.52 -3.32
CA GLU A 704 19.34 29.72 -3.10
C GLU A 704 20.38 29.45 -2.01
N THR A 705 21.61 29.95 -2.20
CA THR A 705 22.68 29.83 -1.19
C THR A 705 22.40 30.71 0.02
N ALA A 706 22.89 30.27 1.19
CA ALA A 706 22.67 30.98 2.47
C ALA A 706 23.15 32.45 2.50
N ASP A 707 24.08 32.80 1.64
CA ASP A 707 24.57 34.18 1.48
C ASP A 707 23.73 35.01 0.47
N GLY A 708 22.71 34.38 -0.16
CA GLY A 708 21.87 35.05 -1.15
C GLY A 708 22.55 35.42 -2.46
N GLN A 709 23.78 34.96 -2.71
CA GLN A 709 24.51 35.37 -3.90
C GLN A 709 24.18 34.53 -5.12
N TRP A 710 23.83 33.26 -4.91
CA TRP A 710 23.62 32.32 -6.01
C TRP A 710 22.31 31.55 -5.90
N LEU A 711 21.70 31.30 -7.03
CA LEU A 711 20.58 30.35 -7.20
C LEU A 711 21.07 29.19 -8.06
N TYR A 712 20.96 27.99 -7.55
CA TYR A 712 21.22 26.77 -8.30
C TYR A 712 19.90 26.20 -8.80
N VAL A 713 19.84 25.84 -10.09
CA VAL A 713 18.64 25.38 -10.77
C VAL A 713 18.97 24.15 -11.59
N VAL A 714 18.13 23.13 -11.56
CA VAL A 714 18.19 22.01 -12.49
C VAL A 714 17.20 22.20 -13.64
N ASN A 715 17.70 22.02 -14.87
CA ASN A 715 16.88 21.93 -16.07
C ASN A 715 17.29 20.71 -16.88
N GLY A 716 16.35 19.79 -17.13
CA GLY A 716 16.66 18.48 -17.65
C GLY A 716 17.64 17.73 -16.76
N SER A 717 18.81 17.38 -17.29
CA SER A 717 19.91 16.72 -16.55
C SER A 717 21.03 17.67 -16.14
N THR A 718 20.91 18.98 -16.43
CA THR A 718 21.97 19.96 -16.21
C THR A 718 21.67 20.85 -15.00
N ILE A 719 22.64 20.97 -14.09
CA ILE A 719 22.59 21.94 -13.00
C ILE A 719 23.24 23.24 -13.46
N PHE A 720 22.52 24.33 -13.31
CA PHE A 720 22.97 25.70 -13.60
C PHE A 720 23.13 26.48 -12.30
N ARG A 721 24.07 27.37 -12.29
CA ARG A 721 24.22 28.47 -11.33
C ARG A 721 23.80 29.77 -11.99
N MET A 722 23.07 30.61 -11.26
CA MET A 722 22.67 31.95 -11.70
C MET A 722 22.52 32.89 -10.51
N ARG A 723 22.26 34.16 -10.76
CA ARG A 723 21.83 35.10 -9.70
C ARG A 723 20.37 34.86 -9.30
N PRO A 724 19.92 35.26 -8.10
CA PRO A 724 18.53 35.10 -7.65
C PRO A 724 17.48 35.83 -8.50
N ASP A 725 17.92 36.76 -9.39
CA ASP A 725 17.08 37.40 -10.38
C ASP A 725 17.02 36.70 -11.76
N GLY A 726 17.75 35.55 -11.89
CA GLY A 726 17.84 34.75 -13.09
C GLY A 726 18.96 35.16 -14.06
N SER A 727 19.74 36.21 -13.75
CA SER A 727 20.92 36.63 -14.54
C SER A 727 22.13 35.73 -14.32
N ASP A 728 23.18 35.86 -15.17
CA ASP A 728 24.49 35.16 -15.05
C ASP A 728 24.38 33.61 -15.08
N GLN A 729 23.45 33.07 -15.86
CA GLN A 729 23.24 31.62 -15.95
C GLN A 729 24.45 30.92 -16.54
N THR A 730 25.05 30.01 -15.74
CA THR A 730 26.24 29.22 -16.11
C THR A 730 26.00 27.75 -15.81
N PRO A 731 26.25 26.80 -16.74
CA PRO A 731 26.16 25.39 -16.46
C PRO A 731 27.31 24.94 -15.55
N ILE A 732 26.99 24.07 -14.56
CA ILE A 732 27.95 23.51 -13.61
C ILE A 732 28.21 22.04 -13.92
N ARG A 733 27.15 21.26 -14.14
CA ARG A 733 27.25 19.81 -14.35
C ARG A 733 26.08 19.31 -15.18
N ASP A 734 26.40 18.44 -16.15
CA ASP A 734 25.41 17.69 -16.91
C ASP A 734 25.38 16.22 -16.47
N GLY A 735 24.30 15.50 -16.82
CA GLY A 735 24.11 14.07 -16.51
C GLY A 735 23.69 13.80 -15.07
N ILE A 736 23.14 14.77 -14.36
CA ILE A 736 22.60 14.60 -13.00
C ILE A 736 21.08 14.43 -13.08
N ALA A 737 20.53 13.40 -12.44
CA ALA A 737 19.09 13.28 -12.32
C ALA A 737 18.52 14.45 -11.51
N THR A 738 17.31 14.89 -11.87
CA THR A 738 16.68 16.11 -11.31
C THR A 738 16.51 16.09 -9.79
N ASP A 739 16.51 14.93 -9.18
CA ASP A 739 16.27 14.69 -7.74
C ASP A 739 17.53 14.20 -6.99
N HIS A 740 18.69 14.14 -7.66
CA HIS A 740 19.96 13.64 -7.11
C HIS A 740 20.94 14.73 -6.77
N TRP A 741 20.47 15.87 -6.31
CA TRP A 741 21.34 16.98 -5.91
C TRP A 741 20.73 17.83 -4.79
N ILE A 742 21.56 18.52 -4.04
CA ILE A 742 21.17 19.40 -2.92
C ILE A 742 22.27 20.43 -2.68
N ILE A 743 21.96 21.53 -2.00
CA ILE A 743 22.97 22.45 -1.47
C ILE A 743 23.21 22.16 0.02
N GLY A 744 24.47 22.25 0.43
CA GLY A 744 24.89 22.31 1.84
C GLY A 744 25.14 23.75 2.28
N GLY A 745 26.00 23.97 3.26
CA GLY A 745 26.37 25.32 3.73
C GLY A 745 27.37 26.07 2.83
N ARG A 746 28.19 25.32 2.07
CA ARG A 746 29.29 25.89 1.25
C ARG A 746 29.40 25.25 -0.14
N HIS A 747 28.77 24.12 -0.34
CA HIS A 747 28.90 23.32 -1.56
C HIS A 747 27.54 22.91 -2.11
N VAL A 748 27.48 22.71 -3.43
CA VAL A 748 26.45 21.93 -4.09
C VAL A 748 26.91 20.48 -4.15
N PHE A 749 26.04 19.55 -3.75
CA PHE A 749 26.28 18.10 -3.75
C PHE A 749 25.45 17.46 -4.86
N MET A 750 26.06 16.54 -5.59
CA MET A 750 25.46 15.90 -6.76
C MET A 750 25.81 14.41 -6.75
N LEU A 751 24.81 13.56 -6.97
CA LEU A 751 24.99 12.13 -7.14
C LEU A 751 24.91 11.77 -8.62
N THR A 752 25.98 11.20 -9.15
CA THR A 752 26.02 10.75 -10.56
C THR A 752 25.29 9.43 -10.74
N PRO A 753 24.85 9.09 -11.98
CA PRO A 753 24.27 7.78 -12.27
C PRO A 753 25.23 6.60 -12.00
N ALA A 754 26.54 6.86 -11.95
CA ALA A 754 27.55 5.86 -11.60
C ALA A 754 27.67 5.62 -10.07
N GLY A 755 26.94 6.39 -9.25
CA GLY A 755 27.00 6.29 -7.80
C GLY A 755 28.06 7.15 -7.14
N ASP A 756 28.67 8.10 -7.86
CA ASP A 756 29.66 9.02 -7.29
C ASP A 756 28.95 10.22 -6.65
N LEU A 757 29.20 10.47 -5.38
CA LEU A 757 28.85 11.72 -4.71
C LEU A 757 29.94 12.75 -4.98
N GLN A 758 29.57 13.77 -5.73
CA GLN A 758 30.44 14.89 -6.08
C GLN A 758 29.99 16.15 -5.36
N ARG A 759 30.93 17.07 -5.09
CA ARG A 759 30.63 18.42 -4.61
C ARG A 759 31.38 19.48 -5.41
N ALA A 760 30.80 20.67 -5.44
CA ALA A 760 31.47 21.89 -5.93
C ALA A 760 31.24 23.03 -4.94
N ALA A 761 32.28 23.81 -4.63
CA ALA A 761 32.12 25.00 -3.82
C ALA A 761 31.21 26.04 -4.50
N PHE A 762 30.46 26.80 -3.76
CA PHE A 762 29.62 27.87 -4.31
C PHE A 762 30.43 28.80 -5.19
N GLY A 763 29.92 29.14 -6.36
CA GLY A 763 30.63 29.97 -7.33
C GLY A 763 31.71 29.25 -8.17
N SER A 764 32.03 27.99 -7.88
CA SER A 764 33.03 27.19 -8.63
C SER A 764 32.36 26.14 -9.52
N ALA A 765 33.02 25.82 -10.63
CA ALA A 765 32.68 24.67 -11.48
C ALA A 765 33.62 23.46 -11.22
N ALA A 766 34.59 23.60 -10.34
CA ALA A 766 35.52 22.50 -10.00
C ALA A 766 34.78 21.45 -9.16
N LEU A 767 34.82 20.21 -9.62
CA LEU A 767 34.15 19.06 -9.00
C LEU A 767 35.15 18.22 -8.22
N GLU A 768 34.76 17.81 -7.04
CA GLU A 768 35.49 16.87 -6.18
C GLU A 768 34.59 15.67 -5.90
N THR A 769 35.05 14.45 -6.20
CA THR A 769 34.38 13.23 -5.77
C THR A 769 34.77 12.91 -4.34
N ILE A 770 33.78 12.89 -3.45
CA ILE A 770 34.00 12.70 -2.00
C ILE A 770 33.58 11.31 -1.52
N HIS A 771 32.73 10.60 -2.29
CA HIS A 771 32.30 9.26 -1.95
C HIS A 771 31.85 8.51 -3.20
N HIS A 772 32.00 7.18 -3.19
CA HIS A 772 31.48 6.28 -4.22
C HIS A 772 30.56 5.26 -3.56
N PHE A 773 29.26 5.31 -3.88
CA PHE A 773 28.31 4.29 -3.49
C PHE A 773 28.49 3.09 -4.44
N GLY A 774 28.81 1.92 -3.90
CA GLY A 774 28.94 0.68 -4.69
C GLY A 774 27.63 0.28 -5.41
N SER A 775 27.62 -0.90 -6.00
CA SER A 775 26.39 -1.50 -6.55
C SER A 775 25.71 -2.35 -5.47
N GLY A 776 24.46 -2.06 -5.11
CA GLY A 776 23.71 -2.84 -4.11
C GLY A 776 22.50 -2.10 -3.53
N ALA A 777 21.95 -2.65 -2.44
CA ALA A 777 20.77 -2.10 -1.76
C ALA A 777 21.02 -0.74 -1.08
N ASP A 778 22.27 -0.37 -0.84
CA ASP A 778 22.65 0.84 -0.11
C ASP A 778 22.95 2.04 -1.02
N VAL A 779 22.66 1.92 -2.32
CA VAL A 779 22.85 3.03 -3.27
C VAL A 779 21.68 3.98 -3.16
N PRO A 780 21.90 5.31 -3.09
CA PRO A 780 20.83 6.28 -3.12
C PRO A 780 19.97 6.15 -4.38
N VAL A 781 18.65 6.18 -4.20
CA VAL A 781 17.70 6.00 -5.30
C VAL A 781 16.79 7.20 -5.47
N GLY A 782 16.45 7.51 -6.71
CA GLY A 782 15.58 8.61 -7.10
C GLY A 782 14.09 8.39 -6.79
N GLY A 783 13.28 9.37 -7.17
CA GLY A 783 11.83 9.41 -6.92
C GLY A 783 11.47 10.40 -5.82
N GLY A 784 12.02 11.60 -5.88
CA GLY A 784 12.01 12.65 -4.90
C GLY A 784 13.44 13.01 -4.51
N THR A 785 13.68 14.06 -3.71
CA THR A 785 15.04 14.40 -3.29
C THR A 785 15.66 13.23 -2.52
N ALA A 786 16.68 12.63 -3.14
CA ALA A 786 17.28 11.37 -2.67
C ALA A 786 18.28 11.57 -1.52
N ILE A 787 18.82 12.77 -1.37
CA ILE A 787 19.87 13.12 -0.41
C ILE A 787 19.53 14.41 0.34
N GLY A 788 19.98 14.52 1.59
CA GLY A 788 19.95 15.74 2.40
C GLY A 788 21.28 15.90 3.11
N VAL A 789 21.77 17.13 3.24
CA VAL A 789 23.09 17.44 3.83
C VAL A 789 22.89 18.42 4.98
N SER A 790 23.60 18.21 6.09
CA SER A 790 23.62 19.16 7.21
C SER A 790 24.28 20.47 6.80
N ALA A 791 23.83 21.61 7.34
CA ALA A 791 24.35 22.92 6.98
C ALA A 791 25.86 23.06 7.32
N ASP A 792 26.32 22.35 8.35
CA ASP A 792 27.76 22.32 8.74
C ASP A 792 28.60 21.34 7.87
N GLU A 793 27.94 20.61 6.97
CA GLU A 793 28.51 19.62 6.05
C GLU A 793 29.31 18.51 6.76
N ARG A 794 28.89 18.13 7.98
CA ARG A 794 29.50 17.02 8.70
C ARG A 794 28.88 15.68 8.37
N TRP A 795 27.60 15.66 8.03
CA TRP A 795 26.85 14.43 7.72
C TRP A 795 25.80 14.66 6.65
N MET A 796 25.38 13.57 6.07
CA MET A 796 24.28 13.52 5.11
C MET A 796 23.29 12.42 5.47
N ILE A 797 22.08 12.57 4.97
CA ILE A 797 21.08 11.51 4.90
C ILE A 797 20.82 11.18 3.44
N TYR A 798 20.51 9.92 3.19
CA TYR A 798 20.09 9.47 1.88
C TYR A 798 19.07 8.36 1.99
N ARG A 799 18.21 8.24 0.98
CA ARG A 799 17.29 7.12 0.88
C ARG A 799 17.92 6.01 0.04
N ALA A 800 17.79 4.77 0.51
CA ALA A 800 18.16 3.58 -0.25
C ALA A 800 16.98 2.61 -0.33
N MET A 801 16.90 1.89 -1.42
CA MET A 801 15.86 0.91 -1.66
C MET A 801 16.28 -0.41 -1.03
N THR A 802 15.60 -0.82 0.04
CA THR A 802 15.91 -2.06 0.76
C THR A 802 15.13 -3.26 0.25
N ARG A 803 13.96 -3.00 -0.33
CA ARG A 803 13.13 -4.05 -0.93
C ARG A 803 12.32 -3.51 -2.10
N VAL A 804 12.36 -4.22 -3.21
CA VAL A 804 11.43 -4.04 -4.33
C VAL A 804 10.80 -5.39 -4.60
N GLY A 805 9.49 -5.43 -4.54
CA GLY A 805 8.73 -6.61 -4.91
C GLY A 805 7.64 -6.20 -5.90
N GLU A 806 7.56 -6.90 -7.02
CA GLU A 806 6.41 -6.87 -7.91
C GLU A 806 5.86 -8.28 -7.98
N ALA A 807 4.59 -8.44 -7.62
CA ALA A 807 3.89 -9.71 -7.65
C ALA A 807 2.60 -9.58 -8.44
N LEU A 808 2.20 -10.63 -9.12
CA LEU A 808 0.91 -10.70 -9.80
C LEU A 808 -0.13 -11.23 -8.82
N VAL A 809 -1.28 -10.56 -8.76
CA VAL A 809 -2.42 -10.95 -7.93
C VAL A 809 -3.61 -11.25 -8.83
N LEU A 810 -4.16 -12.45 -8.67
CA LEU A 810 -5.38 -12.89 -9.32
C LEU A 810 -6.59 -12.49 -8.49
N ILE A 811 -7.63 -12.03 -9.18
CA ILE A 811 -8.98 -11.87 -8.64
C ILE A 811 -9.90 -12.85 -9.38
N GLU A 812 -10.54 -13.72 -8.63
CA GLU A 812 -11.59 -14.60 -9.14
C GLU A 812 -12.97 -14.00 -8.85
N ASN A 813 -13.98 -14.45 -9.61
CA ASN A 813 -15.36 -13.94 -9.54
C ASN A 813 -15.47 -12.44 -9.84
N PHE A 814 -14.55 -11.89 -10.65
CA PHE A 814 -14.60 -10.52 -11.12
C PHE A 814 -15.70 -10.36 -12.17
N GLN A 815 -16.71 -9.51 -11.90
CA GLN A 815 -17.86 -9.23 -12.78
C GLN A 815 -17.95 -7.73 -13.08
#